data_b824df74f81a6a523eccec2fc4f72daf
#
_entry.id   b824df74f81a6a523eccec2fc4f72daf
#
_cell.length_a   1.000
_cell.length_b   1.000
_cell.length_c   1.000
_cell.angle_alpha   90.00
_cell.angle_beta   90.00
_cell.angle_gamma   90.00
#
_symmetry.space_group_name_H-M   'P 1'
#
loop_
_entity.id
_entity.type
_entity.pdbx_description
1 polymer ?
#
loop_
_entity_poly.entity_id
_entity_poly.type
_entity_poly.pdbx_seq_one_letter_code
_entity_poly.pdbx_strand_id
1 'polypeptide(L)'
;MNFKLTFSAAILALMLGNLPAAAQTPVGTGNPYLPLWEHLPDGEPRVFEDPDNPGKYRAYIIGSHDLTYKAYCGPDIRMWSAPVEDLTSWRDEGPIFTYQIDGMWDTMFAPDLVEVKRADGTREYYLYPHSRGANREPLVCKGSRPDGPFTPVNLSEDGRSVVPGSIIGFDPSIYVEQITDPSDPDYKIGFRAYAFWGYQMSNAAELDQNTMYSLRPGTEIRQYFIPSSARYGVVRDPEGTTYPALYKEQNPGEFNFYEASSIRKVGNKFLMIFSGYSGPDYGLGSSNSTLRYAYGDSPLGPWRSGGVLVDSRGVVLNEDGSALMTTNSGHNTHGSLQEINGQWYVFYHRPPRDFGFARQAMVAPVKIEWDEKPVAEGGKVVISGYDPYAKDLVWKASAADGSVYNGAEVTSEGFQLYGLDPFKYYSAGYACFYTNNNTLQDSWDIWDNSMDAVMDNGDILGFKYFGFGGLQKASKGLKPFRGTRPGDKTAINLFLTPETNREFTIKVMLDGPWANKTWKGIQIAEIKVPARNIGLDLKLTADVSKAVDRLGGKHAIYLIAEGEDAQLCTLHGLGFSRKGVSIDRPQVPQVEIFVNGEAVCLPSTPVRFDNINGYAGYDHYEAEFGILSTSTGVPSVSASCSNPEVKISVTQPKEKYGTATIVCDYKGTVKTYTLQLKTANETATAIKIVEDGGTGAHKAIMVTEPDLPAHTIFRPADLSEFGKSNPLPVIVWGNGACVNSPWEHMNFLNEIASHGYVVIATGYMPVPGRRDYGPMSSADQQIEGIDWAEKVNADPASPYFGKLNLNAIAAAGMSCGGLQTLSNAADKRLKSLMICNSGLFVDPQVAMPGMPMPQKESLKEIHTPVLYLLGGKEDIAYGNGMDDFARIDHVLAVAANYPVGHGGTYGQPHGGEFSIVALKWLDLTLKSDRSAMSYFIGPRPEILERPLWTVESKFRMRR
;
A
#
# COMPACT_ATOMS: atom_id res chain seq x y z
N MET A 1 -8.78 -30.63 36.64
CA MET A 1 -9.22 -31.35 35.47
C MET A 1 -8.71 -30.58 34.26
N ASN A 2 -7.59 -31.02 33.69
CA ASN A 2 -6.91 -30.36 32.61
C ASN A 2 -7.60 -30.69 31.27
N PHE A 3 -8.21 -29.73 30.61
CA PHE A 3 -8.52 -29.85 29.20
C PHE A 3 -7.46 -29.09 28.40
N LYS A 4 -6.59 -29.82 27.73
CA LYS A 4 -5.65 -29.34 26.74
C LYS A 4 -6.43 -28.99 25.47
N LEU A 5 -6.42 -27.72 25.07
CA LEU A 5 -6.75 -27.29 23.73
C LEU A 5 -5.58 -27.62 22.78
N THR A 6 -5.66 -28.81 22.19
CA THR A 6 -4.82 -29.21 21.04
C THR A 6 -5.75 -29.51 19.87
N PHE A 7 -6.24 -28.50 19.19
CA PHE A 7 -6.91 -28.64 17.89
C PHE A 7 -6.87 -27.31 17.16
N SER A 8 -5.87 -27.10 16.34
CA SER A 8 -5.91 -26.20 15.17
C SER A 8 -4.67 -26.27 14.28
N ALA A 9 -3.52 -26.76 14.76
CA ALA A 9 -2.32 -26.85 13.93
C ALA A 9 -2.27 -28.03 12.94
N ALA A 10 -3.15 -29.03 13.11
CA ALA A 10 -3.11 -30.27 12.32
C ALA A 10 -3.94 -30.22 11.03
N ILE A 11 -4.84 -29.25 10.87
CA ILE A 11 -5.69 -29.14 9.66
C ILE A 11 -5.01 -28.30 8.58
N LEU A 12 -4.16 -27.35 8.96
CA LEU A 12 -3.37 -26.56 7.99
C LEU A 12 -2.20 -27.34 7.38
N ALA A 13 -1.63 -28.29 8.13
CA ALA A 13 -0.53 -29.13 7.65
C ALA A 13 -0.95 -30.26 6.68
N LEU A 14 -2.24 -30.55 6.55
CA LEU A 14 -2.75 -31.59 5.64
C LEU A 14 -3.19 -31.06 4.27
N MET A 15 -3.22 -29.74 4.07
CA MET A 15 -3.43 -29.12 2.75
C MET A 15 -2.14 -28.66 2.06
N LEU A 16 -0.98 -28.77 2.72
CA LEU A 16 0.34 -28.45 2.15
C LEU A 16 1.07 -29.68 1.58
N GLY A 17 0.38 -30.81 1.45
CA GLY A 17 0.91 -32.02 0.83
C GLY A 17 0.89 -31.91 -0.69
N ASN A 18 2.06 -31.64 -1.29
CA ASN A 18 2.36 -31.75 -2.72
C ASN A 18 1.52 -30.83 -3.62
N LEU A 19 1.71 -29.52 -3.50
CA LEU A 19 1.46 -28.64 -4.64
C LEU A 19 2.50 -29.01 -5.71
N PRO A 20 2.07 -29.35 -6.95
CA PRO A 20 3.02 -29.48 -8.04
C PRO A 20 3.78 -28.17 -8.17
N ALA A 21 5.08 -28.24 -8.43
CA ALA A 21 5.89 -27.04 -8.69
C ALA A 21 5.11 -26.14 -9.65
N ALA A 22 4.78 -24.95 -9.22
CA ALA A 22 3.98 -24.02 -10.00
C ALA A 22 4.61 -23.89 -11.37
N ALA A 23 3.84 -24.18 -12.41
CA ALA A 23 4.33 -24.02 -13.77
C ALA A 23 4.76 -22.56 -13.93
N GLN A 24 5.99 -22.31 -14.41
CA GLN A 24 6.48 -20.96 -14.65
C GLN A 24 5.52 -20.27 -15.61
N THR A 25 4.72 -19.36 -15.10
CA THR A 25 3.91 -18.49 -15.94
C THR A 25 4.88 -17.62 -16.72
N PRO A 26 4.84 -17.56 -18.07
CA PRO A 26 5.65 -16.62 -18.81
C PRO A 26 5.21 -15.21 -18.40
N VAL A 27 5.95 -14.60 -17.52
CA VAL A 27 5.73 -13.23 -17.11
C VAL A 27 6.02 -12.32 -18.29
N GLY A 28 5.34 -11.20 -18.35
CA GLY A 28 5.53 -10.19 -19.36
C GLY A 28 7.01 -9.81 -19.49
N THR A 29 7.43 -9.54 -20.71
CA THR A 29 8.82 -9.22 -21.03
C THR A 29 9.08 -7.72 -21.02
N GLY A 30 8.32 -6.97 -20.25
CA GLY A 30 8.40 -5.51 -20.18
C GLY A 30 8.38 -4.97 -18.76
N ASN A 31 8.04 -3.73 -18.62
CA ASN A 31 7.88 -2.99 -17.38
C ASN A 31 6.46 -2.40 -17.33
N PRO A 32 5.59 -2.78 -16.42
CA PRO A 32 5.85 -3.59 -15.21
C PRO A 32 6.47 -4.96 -15.48
N TYR A 33 7.40 -5.41 -14.61
CA TYR A 33 8.13 -6.64 -14.89
C TYR A 33 7.42 -7.90 -14.35
N LEU A 34 6.46 -7.75 -13.45
CA LEU A 34 5.52 -8.81 -13.07
C LEU A 34 4.31 -8.81 -14.01
N PRO A 35 3.44 -9.82 -13.97
CA PRO A 35 2.20 -9.80 -14.76
C PRO A 35 1.39 -8.53 -14.52
N LEU A 36 0.69 -8.05 -15.54
CA LEU A 36 -0.09 -6.80 -15.43
C LEU A 36 -1.25 -6.89 -14.43
N TRP A 37 -1.73 -8.11 -14.13
CA TRP A 37 -2.73 -8.37 -13.10
C TRP A 37 -2.14 -8.42 -11.69
N GLU A 38 -0.80 -8.49 -11.55
CA GLU A 38 -0.15 -8.52 -10.23
C GLU A 38 0.11 -7.09 -9.73
N HIS A 39 -0.35 -6.82 -8.52
CA HIS A 39 -0.17 -5.54 -7.87
C HIS A 39 0.67 -5.71 -6.60
N LEU A 40 1.98 -5.77 -6.80
CA LEU A 40 2.97 -5.92 -5.75
C LEU A 40 3.72 -4.59 -5.56
N PRO A 41 3.17 -3.68 -4.73
CA PRO A 41 3.87 -2.47 -4.33
C PRO A 41 4.92 -2.74 -3.26
N ASP A 42 5.64 -1.70 -2.90
CA ASP A 42 6.57 -1.64 -1.78
C ASP A 42 7.64 -2.74 -1.87
N GLY A 43 8.02 -3.06 -3.13
CA GLY A 43 8.88 -4.20 -3.44
C GLY A 43 10.30 -4.05 -2.92
N GLU A 44 10.70 -4.93 -1.99
CA GLU A 44 12.06 -5.05 -1.48
C GLU A 44 12.80 -6.17 -2.21
N PRO A 45 13.78 -5.87 -3.07
CA PRO A 45 14.53 -6.87 -3.82
C PRO A 45 15.63 -7.51 -2.97
N ARG A 46 15.79 -8.82 -3.11
CA ARG A 46 16.85 -9.62 -2.47
C ARG A 46 17.41 -10.67 -3.43
N VAL A 47 18.63 -11.09 -3.20
CA VAL A 47 19.22 -12.26 -3.90
C VAL A 47 19.64 -13.26 -2.85
N PHE A 48 19.03 -14.45 -2.89
CA PHE A 48 19.36 -15.56 -2.00
C PHE A 48 19.71 -16.80 -2.80
N GLU A 49 20.41 -17.73 -2.15
CA GLU A 49 20.58 -19.08 -2.70
C GLU A 49 19.22 -19.75 -2.86
N ASP A 50 19.02 -20.42 -4.01
CA ASP A 50 17.79 -21.16 -4.29
C ASP A 50 17.69 -22.34 -3.32
N PRO A 51 16.69 -22.39 -2.46
CA PRO A 51 16.58 -23.42 -1.42
C PRO A 51 16.37 -24.82 -1.98
N ASP A 52 15.93 -24.94 -3.24
CA ASP A 52 15.68 -26.21 -3.90
C ASP A 52 16.84 -26.61 -4.84
N ASN A 53 17.76 -25.67 -5.15
CA ASN A 53 18.89 -25.88 -6.03
C ASN A 53 20.18 -25.30 -5.44
N PRO A 54 20.84 -25.99 -4.49
CA PRO A 54 22.05 -25.47 -3.82
C PRO A 54 23.15 -25.03 -4.81
N GLY A 55 23.74 -23.88 -4.52
CA GLY A 55 24.74 -23.24 -5.39
C GLY A 55 24.18 -22.44 -6.56
N LYS A 56 22.85 -22.40 -6.72
CA LYS A 56 22.15 -21.47 -7.62
C LYS A 56 21.56 -20.32 -6.83
N TYR A 57 21.32 -19.20 -7.49
CA TYR A 57 20.78 -18.01 -6.86
C TYR A 57 19.51 -17.54 -7.58
N ARG A 58 18.61 -16.99 -6.82
CA ARG A 58 17.39 -16.35 -7.33
C ARG A 58 17.33 -14.90 -6.86
N ALA A 59 16.83 -14.06 -7.74
CA ALA A 59 16.34 -12.74 -7.36
C ALA A 59 14.91 -12.89 -6.84
N TYR A 60 14.65 -12.34 -5.67
CA TYR A 60 13.34 -12.30 -5.03
C TYR A 60 12.84 -10.87 -4.98
N ILE A 61 11.57 -10.67 -5.14
CA ILE A 61 10.88 -9.42 -4.81
C ILE A 61 9.78 -9.73 -3.81
N ILE A 62 9.84 -9.04 -2.68
CA ILE A 62 8.91 -9.21 -1.58
C ILE A 62 8.18 -7.88 -1.41
N GLY A 63 6.87 -7.89 -1.33
CA GLY A 63 6.09 -6.67 -1.21
C GLY A 63 4.76 -6.84 -0.51
N SER A 64 4.12 -5.72 -0.27
CA SER A 64 2.69 -5.68 0.02
C SER A 64 1.92 -6.21 -1.19
N HIS A 65 0.64 -6.45 -1.01
CA HIS A 65 -0.21 -6.93 -2.08
C HIS A 65 -1.49 -6.09 -2.15
N ASP A 66 -1.61 -5.23 -3.17
CA ASP A 66 -2.84 -4.46 -3.38
C ASP A 66 -3.93 -5.39 -3.92
N LEU A 67 -5.05 -5.51 -3.21
CA LEU A 67 -6.07 -6.49 -3.56
C LEU A 67 -6.97 -6.07 -4.71
N THR A 68 -7.26 -4.79 -4.82
CA THR A 68 -8.22 -4.28 -5.80
C THR A 68 -7.98 -2.79 -6.02
N TYR A 69 -8.69 -2.17 -6.95
CA TYR A 69 -8.73 -0.71 -7.11
C TYR A 69 -9.25 0.04 -5.88
N LYS A 70 -9.76 -0.66 -4.86
CA LYS A 70 -10.31 -0.07 -3.63
C LYS A 70 -9.51 -0.37 -2.38
N ALA A 71 -8.65 -1.38 -2.40
CA ALA A 71 -7.90 -1.82 -1.23
C ALA A 71 -6.41 -1.53 -1.40
N TYR A 72 -5.95 -0.56 -0.64
CA TYR A 72 -4.54 -0.23 -0.48
C TYR A 72 -3.91 -1.24 0.48
N CYS A 73 -3.06 -2.09 -0.02
CA CYS A 73 -2.49 -3.26 0.65
C CYS A 73 -3.55 -4.29 1.11
N GLY A 74 -3.15 -5.53 1.14
CA GLY A 74 -3.96 -6.67 1.51
C GLY A 74 -3.47 -7.35 2.79
N PRO A 75 -4.00 -8.53 3.09
CA PRO A 75 -3.66 -9.26 4.30
C PRO A 75 -2.37 -10.08 4.18
N ASP A 76 -1.72 -10.08 3.04
CA ASP A 76 -0.57 -10.92 2.77
C ASP A 76 0.67 -10.13 2.35
N ILE A 77 1.81 -10.66 2.72
CA ILE A 77 3.10 -10.36 2.10
C ILE A 77 3.30 -11.36 0.97
N ARG A 78 3.47 -10.87 -0.24
CA ARG A 78 3.62 -11.68 -1.43
C ARG A 78 5.04 -11.68 -1.95
N MET A 79 5.43 -12.77 -2.59
CA MET A 79 6.78 -12.93 -3.12
C MET A 79 6.74 -13.48 -4.55
N TRP A 80 7.62 -12.93 -5.37
CA TRP A 80 7.97 -13.49 -6.68
C TRP A 80 9.47 -13.71 -6.76
N SER A 81 9.92 -14.66 -7.59
CA SER A 81 11.33 -14.91 -7.78
C SER A 81 11.68 -15.29 -9.21
N ALA A 82 12.92 -15.00 -9.60
CA ALA A 82 13.47 -15.42 -10.89
C ALA A 82 14.91 -15.93 -10.72
N PRO A 83 15.36 -16.91 -11.51
CA PRO A 83 16.78 -17.23 -11.56
C PRO A 83 17.60 -16.01 -11.96
N VAL A 84 18.73 -15.77 -11.31
CA VAL A 84 19.59 -14.60 -11.65
C VAL A 84 20.12 -14.64 -13.08
N GLU A 85 20.10 -15.81 -13.71
CA GLU A 85 20.48 -16.01 -15.11
C GLU A 85 19.33 -15.75 -16.10
N ASP A 86 18.06 -15.66 -15.63
CA ASP A 86 16.89 -15.43 -16.48
C ASP A 86 15.82 -14.56 -15.78
N LEU A 87 16.02 -13.25 -15.81
CA LEU A 87 15.12 -12.26 -15.24
C LEU A 87 13.83 -12.04 -16.06
N THR A 88 13.56 -12.90 -17.04
CA THR A 88 12.30 -12.95 -17.79
C THR A 88 11.39 -14.10 -17.33
N SER A 89 11.85 -14.92 -16.37
CA SER A 89 11.15 -16.12 -15.90
C SER A 89 10.81 -15.98 -14.40
N TRP A 90 10.00 -14.99 -14.06
CA TRP A 90 9.50 -14.81 -12.72
C TRP A 90 8.46 -15.88 -12.38
N ARG A 91 8.54 -16.38 -11.16
CA ARG A 91 7.62 -17.37 -10.58
C ARG A 91 6.92 -16.74 -9.38
N ASP A 92 5.61 -16.91 -9.30
CA ASP A 92 4.84 -16.60 -8.13
C ASP A 92 5.16 -17.61 -7.02
N GLU A 93 5.70 -17.15 -5.91
CA GLU A 93 5.91 -17.96 -4.70
C GLU A 93 4.67 -17.92 -3.80
N GLY A 94 3.71 -17.06 -4.12
CA GLY A 94 2.47 -16.88 -3.38
C GLY A 94 2.63 -16.00 -2.14
N PRO A 95 1.63 -16.04 -1.26
CA PRO A 95 1.68 -15.36 0.03
C PRO A 95 2.65 -16.09 0.96
N ILE A 96 3.73 -15.42 1.34
CA ILE A 96 4.73 -15.98 2.28
C ILE A 96 4.37 -15.73 3.73
N PHE A 97 3.50 -14.77 4.01
CA PHE A 97 3.03 -14.47 5.35
C PHE A 97 1.63 -13.84 5.33
N THR A 98 0.83 -14.25 6.29
CA THR A 98 -0.48 -13.68 6.61
C THR A 98 -0.70 -13.78 8.11
N TYR A 99 -1.53 -12.90 8.67
CA TYR A 99 -1.86 -12.95 10.08
C TYR A 99 -3.36 -12.76 10.31
N GLN A 100 -3.91 -13.53 11.24
CA GLN A 100 -5.31 -13.42 11.64
C GLN A 100 -5.43 -13.27 13.16
N ILE A 101 -6.35 -12.44 13.60
CA ILE A 101 -6.77 -12.30 14.98
C ILE A 101 -8.28 -12.41 15.03
N ASP A 102 -8.80 -13.26 15.91
CA ASP A 102 -10.26 -13.49 16.05
C ASP A 102 -10.93 -13.88 14.72
N GLY A 103 -10.20 -14.56 13.84
CA GLY A 103 -10.68 -14.92 12.50
C GLY A 103 -10.66 -13.78 11.49
N MET A 104 -10.16 -12.61 11.85
CA MET A 104 -10.03 -11.46 10.97
C MET A 104 -8.61 -11.32 10.46
N TRP A 105 -8.47 -10.97 9.19
CA TRP A 105 -7.18 -10.75 8.55
C TRP A 105 -6.61 -9.39 8.92
N ASP A 106 -5.36 -9.38 9.36
CA ASP A 106 -4.58 -8.16 9.46
C ASP A 106 -4.17 -7.68 8.07
N THR A 107 -3.85 -6.40 7.91
CA THR A 107 -3.31 -5.84 6.67
C THR A 107 -1.81 -5.68 6.81
N MET A 108 -1.07 -6.08 5.77
CA MET A 108 0.39 -6.02 5.74
C MET A 108 0.87 -4.96 4.77
N PHE A 109 1.85 -4.18 5.21
CA PHE A 109 2.49 -3.14 4.41
C PHE A 109 3.94 -3.51 4.10
N ALA A 110 4.62 -2.64 3.46
CA ALA A 110 6.03 -2.59 3.11
C ALA A 110 6.96 -3.50 3.95
N PRO A 111 7.26 -4.72 3.50
CA PRO A 111 8.08 -5.67 4.25
C PRO A 111 9.56 -5.53 3.97
N ASP A 112 10.38 -6.08 4.85
CA ASP A 112 11.75 -6.48 4.54
C ASP A 112 12.01 -7.93 4.92
N LEU A 113 12.96 -8.56 4.22
CA LEU A 113 13.40 -9.93 4.45
C LEU A 113 14.92 -10.01 4.40
N VAL A 114 15.53 -10.59 5.43
CA VAL A 114 16.99 -10.76 5.48
C VAL A 114 17.40 -12.19 5.82
N GLU A 115 18.54 -12.60 5.28
CA GLU A 115 19.25 -13.81 5.66
C GLU A 115 20.25 -13.51 6.78
N VAL A 116 20.23 -14.32 7.82
CA VAL A 116 21.22 -14.31 8.89
C VAL A 116 22.05 -15.60 8.83
N LYS A 117 23.35 -15.47 8.75
CA LYS A 117 24.30 -16.61 8.85
C LYS A 117 25.01 -16.55 10.20
N ARG A 118 24.75 -17.53 11.05
CA ARG A 118 25.41 -17.64 12.34
C ARG A 118 26.81 -18.25 12.22
N ALA A 119 27.65 -18.05 13.23
CA ALA A 119 29.02 -18.56 13.24
C ALA A 119 29.13 -20.09 13.12
N ASP A 120 28.11 -20.83 13.51
CA ASP A 120 27.99 -22.29 13.37
C ASP A 120 27.57 -22.75 11.97
N GLY A 121 27.32 -21.81 11.04
CA GLY A 121 26.86 -22.07 9.69
C GLY A 121 25.35 -22.16 9.52
N THR A 122 24.57 -22.05 10.59
CA THR A 122 23.11 -22.01 10.53
C THR A 122 22.62 -20.79 9.75
N ARG A 123 21.67 -20.98 8.84
CA ARG A 123 21.00 -19.92 8.11
C ARG A 123 19.59 -19.76 8.64
N GLU A 124 19.19 -18.55 8.87
CA GLU A 124 17.86 -18.15 9.33
C GLU A 124 17.39 -16.98 8.48
N TYR A 125 16.09 -16.91 8.23
CA TYR A 125 15.46 -15.80 7.50
C TYR A 125 14.51 -15.07 8.43
N TYR A 126 14.62 -13.75 8.47
CA TYR A 126 13.77 -12.88 9.27
C TYR A 126 12.97 -11.98 8.35
N LEU A 127 11.64 -12.11 8.44
CA LEU A 127 10.66 -11.28 7.76
C LEU A 127 10.13 -10.23 8.73
N TYR A 128 10.07 -9.01 8.27
CA TYR A 128 9.55 -7.85 8.98
C TYR A 128 8.30 -7.37 8.24
N PRO A 129 7.13 -7.97 8.49
CA PRO A 129 5.89 -7.64 7.77
C PRO A 129 5.23 -6.48 8.49
N HIS A 130 5.44 -5.27 8.09
CA HIS A 130 4.82 -4.11 8.71
C HIS A 130 3.29 -4.29 8.83
N SER A 131 2.79 -4.58 10.04
CA SER A 131 1.36 -4.74 10.32
C SER A 131 0.69 -3.38 10.40
N ARG A 132 -0.53 -3.27 9.86
CA ARG A 132 -1.37 -2.10 10.01
C ARG A 132 -1.78 -1.86 11.47
N GLY A 133 -1.91 -2.92 12.27
CA GLY A 133 -2.24 -2.82 13.67
C GLY A 133 -1.11 -2.16 14.45
N ALA A 134 -1.31 -0.94 14.93
CA ALA A 134 -0.26 -0.17 15.57
C ALA A 134 0.38 -0.87 16.79
N ASN A 135 -0.35 -1.78 17.46
CA ASN A 135 0.19 -2.63 18.52
C ASN A 135 1.00 -3.83 17.97
N ARG A 136 0.95 -4.09 16.68
CA ARG A 136 1.65 -5.15 15.96
C ARG A 136 2.57 -4.62 14.88
N GLU A 137 2.65 -3.30 14.70
CA GLU A 137 3.55 -2.67 13.72
C GLU A 137 4.97 -3.23 13.81
N PRO A 138 5.57 -3.42 15.02
CA PRO A 138 6.88 -4.02 15.18
C PRO A 138 6.92 -5.55 15.08
N LEU A 139 6.01 -6.19 14.34
CA LEU A 139 5.98 -7.65 14.18
C LEU A 139 7.25 -8.14 13.48
N VAL A 140 7.83 -9.22 14.00
CA VAL A 140 8.98 -9.91 13.40
C VAL A 140 8.68 -11.40 13.31
N CYS A 141 8.99 -11.97 12.15
CA CYS A 141 8.76 -13.37 11.88
C CYS A 141 10.07 -14.07 11.48
N LYS A 142 10.14 -15.38 11.70
CA LYS A 142 11.31 -16.19 11.40
C LYS A 142 10.92 -17.39 10.54
N GLY A 143 11.79 -17.72 9.58
CA GLY A 143 11.69 -18.90 8.73
C GLY A 143 13.05 -19.57 8.52
N SER A 144 13.04 -20.77 7.95
CA SER A 144 14.25 -21.52 7.56
C SER A 144 14.56 -21.43 6.06
N ARG A 145 13.65 -20.83 5.29
CA ARG A 145 13.74 -20.65 3.83
C ARG A 145 13.36 -19.21 3.47
N PRO A 146 13.88 -18.65 2.36
CA PRO A 146 13.50 -17.31 1.91
C PRO A 146 12.02 -17.20 1.50
N ASP A 147 11.43 -18.28 1.04
CA ASP A 147 10.03 -18.40 0.61
C ASP A 147 9.08 -18.90 1.73
N GLY A 148 9.57 -18.91 2.98
CA GLY A 148 8.79 -19.28 4.16
C GLY A 148 8.62 -20.80 4.37
N PRO A 149 7.67 -21.21 5.20
CA PRO A 149 6.76 -20.36 5.97
C PRO A 149 7.44 -19.57 7.07
N PHE A 150 6.86 -18.43 7.42
CA PHE A 150 7.35 -17.57 8.50
C PHE A 150 6.44 -17.63 9.71
N THR A 151 7.03 -17.62 10.90
CA THR A 151 6.31 -17.65 12.18
C THR A 151 6.70 -16.44 13.02
N PRO A 152 5.73 -15.71 13.58
CA PRO A 152 6.00 -14.62 14.51
C PRO A 152 6.86 -15.04 15.69
N VAL A 153 7.84 -14.19 16.08
CA VAL A 153 8.76 -14.46 17.20
C VAL A 153 8.61 -13.48 18.35
N ASN A 154 7.83 -12.42 18.18
CA ASN A 154 7.67 -11.39 19.20
C ASN A 154 6.21 -11.01 19.50
N LEU A 155 5.26 -11.90 19.24
CA LEU A 155 3.87 -11.70 19.64
C LEU A 155 3.65 -11.93 21.14
N SER A 156 2.74 -11.18 21.73
CA SER A 156 2.13 -11.44 23.03
C SER A 156 1.37 -12.78 23.02
N GLU A 157 1.08 -13.33 24.20
CA GLU A 157 0.41 -14.63 24.35
C GLU A 157 -0.98 -14.66 23.69
N ASP A 158 -1.69 -13.51 23.71
CA ASP A 158 -3.02 -13.35 23.07
C ASP A 158 -2.93 -13.04 21.56
N GLY A 159 -1.74 -12.80 21.03
CA GLY A 159 -1.50 -12.48 19.63
C GLY A 159 -1.94 -11.07 19.21
N ARG A 160 -2.42 -10.22 20.11
CA ARG A 160 -2.99 -8.91 19.78
C ARG A 160 -1.95 -7.79 19.72
N SER A 161 -0.80 -8.00 20.32
CA SER A 161 0.29 -7.04 20.36
C SER A 161 1.65 -7.73 20.25
N VAL A 162 2.70 -6.96 20.04
CA VAL A 162 4.07 -7.45 20.20
C VAL A 162 4.50 -7.34 21.66
N VAL A 163 5.51 -8.15 22.05
CA VAL A 163 6.08 -8.10 23.38
C VAL A 163 6.78 -6.76 23.63
N PRO A 164 6.78 -6.26 24.86
CA PRO A 164 7.52 -5.05 25.24
C PRO A 164 9.00 -5.12 24.83
N GLY A 165 9.53 -4.00 24.37
CA GLY A 165 10.90 -3.92 23.87
C GLY A 165 11.07 -4.23 22.39
N SER A 166 10.00 -4.55 21.66
CA SER A 166 10.01 -4.55 20.20
C SER A 166 10.07 -3.10 19.70
N ILE A 167 11.10 -2.75 18.91
CA ILE A 167 11.42 -1.35 18.58
C ILE A 167 11.20 -0.97 17.12
N ILE A 168 11.05 -1.96 16.23
CA ILE A 168 11.00 -1.73 14.78
C ILE A 168 9.58 -1.31 14.41
N GLY A 169 9.44 -0.19 13.74
CA GLY A 169 8.14 0.37 13.37
C GLY A 169 7.93 0.45 11.86
N PHE A 170 7.28 1.48 11.44
CA PHE A 170 6.75 1.77 10.12
C PHE A 170 7.80 1.60 9.00
N ASP A 171 7.48 0.80 7.95
CA ASP A 171 8.32 0.54 6.76
C ASP A 171 9.76 0.13 7.12
N PRO A 172 9.92 -1.03 7.73
CA PRO A 172 11.21 -1.47 8.23
C PRO A 172 12.19 -1.85 7.12
N SER A 173 13.47 -1.66 7.39
CA SER A 173 14.57 -2.25 6.62
C SER A 173 15.68 -2.71 7.55
N ILE A 174 16.27 -3.85 7.24
CA ILE A 174 17.29 -4.47 8.06
C ILE A 174 18.56 -4.66 7.24
N TYR A 175 19.69 -4.34 7.87
CA TYR A 175 21.01 -4.65 7.35
C TYR A 175 21.71 -5.66 8.27
N VAL A 176 22.18 -6.76 7.69
CA VAL A 176 22.95 -7.78 8.39
C VAL A 176 24.40 -7.72 7.90
N GLU A 177 25.29 -7.37 8.81
CA GLU A 177 26.73 -7.38 8.59
C GLU A 177 27.32 -8.71 9.05
N GLN A 178 27.96 -9.45 8.14
CA GLN A 178 28.68 -10.67 8.51
C GLN A 178 30.00 -10.32 9.17
N ILE A 179 30.27 -10.89 10.34
CA ILE A 179 31.49 -10.66 11.12
C ILE A 179 32.44 -11.83 10.89
N THR A 180 33.53 -11.56 10.21
CA THR A 180 34.55 -12.55 9.86
C THR A 180 35.90 -12.32 10.57
N ASP A 181 36.09 -11.17 11.25
CA ASP A 181 37.30 -10.84 12.00
C ASP A 181 37.23 -11.50 13.37
N PRO A 182 38.18 -12.43 13.69
CA PRO A 182 38.24 -13.08 15.01
C PRO A 182 38.46 -12.14 16.19
N SER A 183 38.92 -10.92 15.93
CA SER A 183 39.12 -9.90 16.99
C SER A 183 37.85 -9.12 17.33
N ASP A 184 36.80 -9.21 16.47
CA ASP A 184 35.52 -8.54 16.70
C ASP A 184 34.74 -9.23 17.84
N PRO A 185 34.15 -8.47 18.78
CA PRO A 185 33.35 -9.03 19.87
C PRO A 185 32.20 -9.95 19.40
N ASP A 186 31.62 -9.67 18.22
CA ASP A 186 30.50 -10.41 17.65
C ASP A 186 30.95 -11.61 16.78
N TYR A 187 32.25 -11.89 16.67
CA TYR A 187 32.77 -13.01 15.86
C TYR A 187 32.12 -14.36 16.20
N LYS A 188 31.88 -14.62 17.50
CA LYS A 188 31.26 -15.87 17.95
C LYS A 188 29.77 -15.99 17.60
N ILE A 189 29.12 -14.86 17.38
CA ILE A 189 27.72 -14.79 16.93
C ILE A 189 27.68 -14.91 15.40
N GLY A 190 28.65 -14.31 14.72
CA GLY A 190 28.87 -14.34 13.28
C GLY A 190 28.28 -13.16 12.52
N PHE A 191 27.47 -12.33 13.15
CA PHE A 191 26.83 -11.18 12.49
C PHE A 191 26.51 -10.05 13.46
N ARG A 192 26.23 -8.89 12.90
CA ARG A 192 25.65 -7.72 13.55
C ARG A 192 24.45 -7.25 12.72
N ALA A 193 23.37 -6.80 13.36
CA ALA A 193 22.17 -6.39 12.67
C ALA A 193 21.78 -4.95 13.02
N TYR A 194 21.29 -4.22 12.02
CA TYR A 194 20.85 -2.83 12.14
C TYR A 194 19.46 -2.72 11.55
N ALA A 195 18.56 -1.99 12.22
CA ALA A 195 17.21 -1.70 11.76
C ALA A 195 17.03 -0.22 11.44
N PHE A 196 16.24 0.05 10.42
CA PHE A 196 15.86 1.39 9.94
C PHE A 196 14.36 1.40 9.70
N TRP A 197 13.66 2.43 10.15
CA TRP A 197 12.21 2.53 10.00
C TRP A 197 11.73 3.97 10.18
N GLY A 198 10.48 4.24 9.86
CA GLY A 198 9.79 5.47 10.25
C GLY A 198 9.04 6.17 9.14
N TYR A 199 7.98 6.84 9.58
CA TYR A 199 7.17 7.75 8.78
C TYR A 199 7.49 9.19 9.16
N GLN A 200 8.00 9.99 8.23
CA GLN A 200 8.46 11.38 8.43
C GLN A 200 9.56 11.57 9.47
N MET A 201 9.69 10.69 10.40
CA MET A 201 10.77 10.61 11.39
C MET A 201 11.54 9.31 11.15
N SER A 202 12.74 9.43 10.61
CA SER A 202 13.60 8.29 10.37
C SER A 202 14.25 7.82 11.66
N ASN A 203 14.24 6.51 11.92
CA ASN A 203 14.85 5.88 13.07
C ASN A 203 15.89 4.85 12.63
N ALA A 204 16.96 4.73 13.39
CA ALA A 204 17.98 3.69 13.20
C ALA A 204 18.42 3.13 14.55
N ALA A 205 18.66 1.82 14.60
CA ALA A 205 19.13 1.15 15.80
C ALA A 205 19.98 -0.06 15.45
N GLU A 206 20.86 -0.45 16.38
CA GLU A 206 21.53 -1.74 16.37
C GLU A 206 20.66 -2.75 17.13
N LEU A 207 20.38 -3.90 16.52
CA LEU A 207 19.52 -4.92 17.09
C LEU A 207 20.27 -5.91 17.95
N ASP A 208 19.63 -6.42 18.99
CA ASP A 208 20.08 -7.60 19.71
C ASP A 208 19.98 -8.83 18.80
N GLN A 209 21.13 -9.46 18.54
CA GLN A 209 21.26 -10.61 17.64
C GLN A 209 20.48 -11.86 18.12
N ASN A 210 20.08 -11.89 19.39
CA ASN A 210 19.30 -13.02 19.93
C ASN A 210 17.81 -12.88 19.63
N THR A 211 17.32 -11.67 19.58
CA THR A 211 15.89 -11.40 19.39
C THR A 211 15.56 -10.95 17.97
N MET A 212 16.43 -10.15 17.34
CA MET A 212 16.23 -9.51 16.05
C MET A 212 15.07 -8.49 16.02
N TYR A 213 14.49 -8.16 17.17
CA TYR A 213 13.41 -7.17 17.29
C TYR A 213 13.64 -6.14 18.39
N SER A 214 14.58 -6.37 19.29
CA SER A 214 14.87 -5.46 20.41
C SER A 214 16.18 -4.72 20.22
N LEU A 215 16.33 -3.63 20.98
CA LEU A 215 17.55 -2.83 20.99
C LEU A 215 18.71 -3.62 21.57
N ARG A 216 19.88 -3.55 20.92
CA ARG A 216 21.12 -4.11 21.46
C ARG A 216 21.47 -3.43 22.78
N PRO A 217 21.76 -4.20 23.85
CA PRO A 217 22.14 -3.62 25.13
C PRO A 217 23.33 -2.65 25.04
N GLY A 218 23.17 -1.46 25.60
CA GLY A 218 24.20 -0.42 25.62
C GLY A 218 24.21 0.48 24.37
N THR A 219 23.26 0.29 23.46
CA THR A 219 23.05 1.19 22.30
C THR A 219 21.75 2.00 22.46
N GLU A 220 21.51 2.91 21.54
CA GLU A 220 20.36 3.80 21.55
C GLU A 220 19.67 3.86 20.17
N ILE A 221 18.40 4.22 20.14
CA ILE A 221 17.67 4.53 18.91
C ILE A 221 18.07 5.94 18.47
N ARG A 222 18.54 6.04 17.23
CA ARG A 222 18.87 7.33 16.60
C ARG A 222 17.67 7.81 15.82
N GLN A 223 17.00 8.82 16.35
CA GLN A 223 15.89 9.48 15.65
C GLN A 223 16.42 10.51 14.65
N TYR A 224 15.69 10.73 13.54
CA TYR A 224 16.09 11.63 12.46
C TYR A 224 17.49 11.36 11.91
N PHE A 225 17.88 10.09 11.82
CA PHE A 225 19.19 9.71 11.31
C PHE A 225 19.40 10.10 9.83
N ILE A 226 18.33 10.20 9.06
CA ILE A 226 18.25 10.96 7.81
C ILE A 226 17.42 12.20 8.09
N PRO A 227 17.91 13.42 7.79
CA PRO A 227 17.16 14.63 8.02
C PRO A 227 15.81 14.59 7.28
N SER A 228 14.72 14.73 8.02
CA SER A 228 13.42 14.94 7.40
C SER A 228 13.37 16.35 6.83
N SER A 229 12.61 16.50 5.76
CA SER A 229 12.60 17.72 4.97
C SER A 229 12.24 18.96 5.77
N ALA A 230 12.67 20.09 5.24
CA ALA A 230 12.13 21.42 5.53
C ALA A 230 10.61 21.56 5.23
N ARG A 231 9.92 20.47 4.92
CA ARG A 231 8.49 20.33 4.69
C ARG A 231 7.65 21.08 5.70
N TYR A 232 8.11 21.15 6.94
CA TYR A 232 7.44 21.82 8.03
C TYR A 232 8.01 23.23 8.32
N GLY A 233 8.91 23.75 7.49
CA GLY A 233 9.61 25.00 7.78
C GLY A 233 10.46 24.91 9.04
N VAL A 234 10.53 23.73 9.65
CA VAL A 234 11.25 23.44 10.88
C VAL A 234 12.12 22.25 10.59
N VAL A 235 13.44 22.48 10.56
CA VAL A 235 14.36 21.39 10.85
C VAL A 235 13.98 20.96 12.26
N ARG A 236 13.31 19.84 12.39
CA ARG A 236 13.12 19.24 13.68
C ARG A 236 14.45 18.68 14.12
N ASP A 237 15.27 19.56 14.70
CA ASP A 237 16.29 19.14 15.64
C ASP A 237 15.57 19.01 16.98
N PRO A 238 15.14 17.80 17.40
CA PRO A 238 14.55 17.63 18.71
C PRO A 238 15.62 18.11 19.70
N GLU A 239 15.24 18.95 20.66
CA GLU A 239 16.14 19.38 21.72
C GLU A 239 16.84 18.14 22.31
N GLY A 240 18.15 18.06 22.11
CA GLY A 240 18.96 16.95 22.60
C GLY A 240 19.26 15.83 21.59
N THR A 241 18.78 15.86 20.36
CA THR A 241 19.37 15.00 19.33
C THR A 241 20.67 15.62 18.87
N THR A 242 21.73 14.89 19.06
CA THR A 242 22.99 15.13 18.42
C THR A 242 22.89 14.78 16.95
N TYR A 243 22.28 15.62 16.13
CA TYR A 243 22.64 15.60 14.71
C TYR A 243 24.14 15.74 14.62
N PRO A 244 24.82 14.81 13.94
CA PRO A 244 26.24 14.99 13.68
C PRO A 244 26.46 16.38 13.09
N ALA A 245 27.54 17.06 13.45
CA ALA A 245 27.86 18.41 12.95
C ALA A 245 27.76 18.51 11.43
N LEU A 246 28.01 17.39 10.73
CA LEU A 246 27.85 17.22 9.30
C LEU A 246 26.47 17.62 8.78
N TYR A 247 25.38 17.30 9.53
CA TYR A 247 24.02 17.63 9.10
C TYR A 247 23.65 19.09 9.36
N LYS A 248 24.34 19.75 10.27
CA LYS A 248 24.14 21.19 10.52
C LYS A 248 24.64 22.04 9.36
N GLU A 249 25.57 21.51 8.55
CA GLU A 249 26.14 22.18 7.38
C GLU A 249 25.40 21.83 6.07
N GLN A 250 24.52 20.81 6.09
CA GLN A 250 23.74 20.41 4.92
C GLN A 250 22.33 21.01 5.00
N ASN A 251 21.78 21.36 3.85
CA ASN A 251 20.38 21.73 3.74
C ASN A 251 19.50 20.47 3.97
N PRO A 252 18.70 20.40 5.03
CA PRO A 252 17.81 19.23 5.26
C PRO A 252 16.85 18.96 4.13
N GLY A 253 16.46 20.00 3.34
CA GLY A 253 15.64 19.85 2.16
C GLY A 253 16.30 19.00 1.06
N GLU A 254 17.58 18.75 1.13
CA GLU A 254 18.29 17.88 0.19
C GLU A 254 17.93 16.40 0.39
N PHE A 255 17.61 15.99 1.60
CA PHE A 255 17.22 14.61 1.89
C PHE A 255 15.72 14.40 1.65
N ASN A 256 14.88 15.28 2.16
CA ASN A 256 13.41 15.18 2.04
C ASN A 256 12.87 13.80 2.43
N PHE A 257 13.39 13.20 3.51
CA PHE A 257 12.95 11.91 3.98
C PHE A 257 11.44 11.91 4.25
N TYR A 258 10.75 10.88 3.75
CA TYR A 258 9.34 10.67 3.99
C TYR A 258 9.08 9.33 4.71
N GLU A 259 9.49 8.19 4.10
CA GLU A 259 9.28 6.84 4.60
C GLU A 259 10.17 5.83 3.85
N ALA A 260 9.94 4.54 4.03
CA ALA A 260 10.42 3.49 3.12
C ALA A 260 11.94 3.36 3.07
N SER A 261 12.59 3.30 4.24
CA SER A 261 14.04 3.08 4.32
C SER A 261 14.43 1.73 3.72
N SER A 262 15.50 1.69 2.92
CA SER A 262 16.16 0.46 2.49
C SER A 262 17.65 0.68 2.35
N ILE A 263 18.47 -0.27 2.82
CA ILE A 263 19.92 -0.11 2.90
C ILE A 263 20.65 -1.12 2.02
N ARG A 264 21.72 -0.66 1.36
CA ARG A 264 22.65 -1.50 0.57
C ARG A 264 24.10 -1.12 0.86
N LYS A 265 24.99 -2.09 0.66
CA LYS A 265 26.44 -1.86 0.69
C LYS A 265 27.02 -1.97 -0.70
N VAL A 266 27.86 -1.00 -1.08
CA VAL A 266 28.57 -0.96 -2.37
C VAL A 266 30.03 -0.65 -2.08
N GLY A 267 30.90 -1.63 -2.28
CA GLY A 267 32.31 -1.52 -1.88
C GLY A 267 32.44 -1.21 -0.38
N ASN A 268 33.09 -0.10 -0.06
CA ASN A 268 33.24 0.39 1.30
C ASN A 268 32.20 1.44 1.72
N LYS A 269 31.14 1.64 0.91
CA LYS A 269 30.08 2.62 1.16
C LYS A 269 28.75 1.94 1.48
N PHE A 270 27.94 2.65 2.22
CA PHE A 270 26.53 2.30 2.46
C PHE A 270 25.64 3.26 1.70
N LEU A 271 24.57 2.74 1.17
CA LEU A 271 23.51 3.47 0.48
C LEU A 271 22.22 3.31 1.26
N MET A 272 21.62 4.40 1.66
CA MET A 272 20.26 4.44 2.21
C MET A 272 19.32 4.95 1.12
N ILE A 273 18.40 4.11 0.71
CA ILE A 273 17.35 4.42 -0.26
C ILE A 273 16.08 4.70 0.54
N PHE A 274 15.28 5.69 0.13
CA PHE A 274 14.08 6.06 0.85
C PHE A 274 13.10 6.81 -0.05
N SER A 275 11.82 6.74 0.29
CA SER A 275 10.79 7.57 -0.31
C SER A 275 10.94 9.01 0.17
N GLY A 276 10.94 9.94 -0.77
CA GLY A 276 11.18 11.35 -0.50
C GLY A 276 9.98 12.24 -0.80
N TYR A 277 9.83 13.28 0.01
CA TYR A 277 8.83 14.29 -0.20
C TYR A 277 9.04 15.04 -1.53
N SER A 278 8.03 15.08 -2.37
CA SER A 278 8.08 15.61 -3.74
C SER A 278 6.98 16.62 -4.06
N GLY A 279 6.24 17.07 -3.04
CA GLY A 279 5.08 17.96 -3.23
C GLY A 279 5.36 19.21 -4.03
N PRO A 280 6.40 20.03 -3.70
CA PRO A 280 6.71 21.25 -4.43
C PRO A 280 7.53 21.02 -5.70
N ASP A 281 8.02 19.80 -5.96
CA ASP A 281 8.85 19.53 -7.14
C ASP A 281 8.07 19.85 -8.42
N TYR A 282 8.59 20.73 -9.22
CA TYR A 282 7.99 21.20 -10.48
C TYR A 282 6.56 21.76 -10.36
N GLY A 283 6.04 22.02 -9.17
CA GLY A 283 4.65 22.46 -8.97
C GLY A 283 3.59 21.39 -9.28
N LEU A 284 4.00 20.13 -9.33
CA LEU A 284 3.11 19.03 -9.77
C LEU A 284 2.34 18.39 -8.64
N GLY A 285 2.26 18.84 -7.49
CA GLY A 285 1.49 18.20 -6.38
C GLY A 285 1.73 16.70 -6.26
N SER A 286 1.72 16.19 -5.12
CA SER A 286 1.86 14.80 -4.66
C SER A 286 2.83 14.75 -3.47
N SER A 287 2.68 13.77 -2.60
CA SER A 287 3.40 13.80 -1.32
C SER A 287 4.77 13.12 -1.36
N ASN A 288 4.89 11.94 -1.91
CA ASN A 288 6.08 11.10 -1.79
C ASN A 288 6.33 10.24 -3.04
N SER A 289 6.31 10.87 -4.21
CA SER A 289 6.49 10.20 -5.50
C SER A 289 7.94 9.98 -5.92
N THR A 290 8.92 10.49 -5.16
CA THR A 290 10.34 10.33 -5.48
C THR A 290 11.01 9.28 -4.62
N LEU A 291 11.78 8.41 -5.25
CA LEU A 291 12.75 7.56 -4.58
C LEU A 291 14.10 8.29 -4.57
N ARG A 292 14.71 8.40 -3.39
CA ARG A 292 15.96 9.14 -3.16
C ARG A 292 17.01 8.24 -2.54
N TYR A 293 18.26 8.70 -2.52
CA TYR A 293 19.30 8.00 -1.78
C TYR A 293 20.23 8.93 -1.02
N ALA A 294 20.80 8.40 0.04
CA ALA A 294 21.92 8.98 0.75
C ALA A 294 23.06 7.95 0.86
N TYR A 295 24.28 8.40 1.08
CA TYR A 295 25.43 7.53 1.20
C TYR A 295 26.33 7.91 2.41
N GLY A 296 27.00 6.91 2.97
CA GLY A 296 27.85 7.05 4.14
C GLY A 296 28.93 5.96 4.23
N ASP A 297 29.81 6.07 5.21
CA ASP A 297 30.88 5.09 5.44
C ASP A 297 30.49 4.04 6.51
N SER A 298 29.34 4.21 7.16
CA SER A 298 28.82 3.33 8.21
C SER A 298 27.33 3.10 8.05
N PRO A 299 26.77 1.95 8.45
CA PRO A 299 25.33 1.70 8.37
C PRO A 299 24.51 2.67 9.22
N LEU A 300 25.09 3.25 10.26
CA LEU A 300 24.43 4.27 11.08
C LEU A 300 24.81 5.72 10.68
N GLY A 301 25.40 5.91 9.49
CA GLY A 301 25.85 7.20 9.00
C GLY A 301 27.13 7.72 9.67
N PRO A 302 27.43 9.03 9.58
CA PRO A 302 26.58 10.07 9.00
C PRO A 302 26.42 9.98 7.49
N TRP A 303 25.31 10.55 6.99
CA TRP A 303 24.87 10.42 5.60
C TRP A 303 25.06 11.71 4.79
N ARG A 304 25.31 11.57 3.49
CA ARG A 304 25.26 12.63 2.50
C ARG A 304 24.13 12.36 1.52
N SER A 305 23.39 13.38 1.13
CA SER A 305 22.39 13.25 0.08
C SER A 305 23.03 12.94 -1.27
N GLY A 306 22.49 11.95 -1.97
CA GLY A 306 22.87 11.61 -3.34
C GLY A 306 21.87 12.09 -4.39
N GLY A 307 20.70 12.58 -3.98
CA GLY A 307 19.68 13.12 -4.85
C GLY A 307 18.56 12.12 -5.17
N VAL A 308 17.80 12.42 -6.24
CA VAL A 308 16.64 11.65 -6.69
C VAL A 308 17.06 10.51 -7.61
N LEU A 309 16.63 9.29 -7.33
CA LEU A 309 16.83 8.12 -8.18
C LEU A 309 15.75 7.96 -9.22
N VAL A 310 14.48 8.09 -8.81
CA VAL A 310 13.30 7.90 -9.65
C VAL A 310 12.22 8.88 -9.21
N ASP A 311 11.49 9.42 -10.18
CA ASP A 311 10.19 10.03 -9.95
C ASP A 311 9.11 9.15 -10.60
N SER A 312 8.30 8.46 -9.80
CA SER A 312 7.29 7.50 -10.29
C SER A 312 6.15 8.18 -11.06
N ARG A 313 6.02 9.51 -10.98
CA ARG A 313 5.06 10.28 -11.79
C ARG A 313 5.39 10.25 -13.28
N GLY A 314 6.61 9.85 -13.67
CA GLY A 314 7.05 9.90 -15.05
C GLY A 314 7.05 11.33 -15.58
N VAL A 315 7.73 12.24 -14.87
CA VAL A 315 7.77 13.66 -15.22
C VAL A 315 8.44 13.88 -16.57
N VAL A 316 7.75 14.60 -17.44
CA VAL A 316 8.24 15.04 -18.75
C VAL A 316 8.55 16.53 -18.67
N LEU A 317 9.78 16.90 -19.08
CA LEU A 317 10.26 18.29 -18.98
C LEU A 317 10.23 19.03 -20.32
N ASN A 318 9.99 20.32 -20.26
CA ASN A 318 10.25 21.27 -21.34
C ASN A 318 11.76 21.51 -21.52
N GLU A 319 12.14 22.20 -22.60
CA GLU A 319 13.54 22.59 -22.87
C GLU A 319 14.16 23.46 -21.77
N ASP A 320 13.35 24.24 -21.06
CA ASP A 320 13.79 25.12 -19.96
C ASP A 320 13.87 24.40 -18.61
N GLY A 321 13.58 23.08 -18.56
CA GLY A 321 13.58 22.28 -17.35
C GLY A 321 12.31 22.35 -16.51
N SER A 322 11.30 23.13 -16.92
CA SER A 322 9.98 23.13 -16.28
C SER A 322 9.20 21.85 -16.62
N ALA A 323 8.29 21.44 -15.74
CA ALA A 323 7.45 20.26 -16.02
C ALA A 323 6.44 20.58 -17.14
N LEU A 324 6.42 19.75 -18.17
CA LEU A 324 5.40 19.75 -19.19
C LEU A 324 4.16 18.99 -18.71
N MET A 325 4.36 17.78 -18.21
CA MET A 325 3.30 16.90 -17.76
C MET A 325 3.84 15.74 -16.91
N THR A 326 2.95 15.02 -16.26
CA THR A 326 3.22 13.71 -15.70
C THR A 326 2.58 12.63 -16.57
N THR A 327 3.18 11.45 -16.62
CA THR A 327 2.67 10.33 -17.42
C THR A 327 2.13 9.19 -16.57
N ASN A 328 2.24 9.29 -15.26
CA ASN A 328 1.70 8.35 -14.27
C ASN A 328 1.08 9.14 -13.12
N SER A 329 0.27 8.46 -12.32
CA SER A 329 -0.30 9.04 -11.11
C SER A 329 0.78 9.45 -10.10
N GLY A 330 0.52 10.52 -9.37
CA GLY A 330 1.45 11.08 -8.39
C GLY A 330 1.31 10.51 -6.97
N HIS A 331 0.98 9.24 -6.82
CA HIS A 331 0.91 8.59 -5.51
C HIS A 331 2.30 8.17 -5.02
N ASN A 332 2.37 7.56 -3.84
CA ASN A 332 3.64 7.18 -3.22
C ASN A 332 4.51 6.32 -4.14
N THR A 333 5.81 6.33 -3.88
CA THR A 333 6.74 5.34 -4.40
C THR A 333 7.58 4.77 -3.29
N HIS A 334 7.84 3.48 -3.37
CA HIS A 334 8.69 2.73 -2.47
C HIS A 334 9.57 1.81 -3.30
N GLY A 335 10.77 1.49 -2.85
CA GLY A 335 11.66 0.60 -3.57
C GLY A 335 13.10 0.64 -3.07
N SER A 336 13.99 0.00 -3.79
CA SER A 336 15.36 -0.17 -3.40
C SER A 336 16.30 -0.39 -4.59
N LEU A 337 17.56 -0.66 -4.27
CA LEU A 337 18.61 -1.07 -5.23
C LEU A 337 18.95 -2.54 -5.01
N GLN A 338 19.27 -3.25 -6.07
CA GLN A 338 19.82 -4.62 -5.97
C GLN A 338 20.74 -4.91 -7.13
N GLU A 339 21.88 -5.53 -6.82
CA GLU A 339 22.77 -6.13 -7.81
C GLU A 339 22.29 -7.55 -8.13
N ILE A 340 22.06 -7.82 -9.42
CA ILE A 340 21.66 -9.14 -9.90
C ILE A 340 22.60 -9.51 -11.05
N ASN A 341 23.33 -10.59 -10.89
CA ASN A 341 24.26 -11.10 -11.92
C ASN A 341 25.20 -10.02 -12.50
N GLY A 342 25.79 -9.19 -11.62
CA GLY A 342 26.75 -8.14 -11.98
C GLY A 342 26.12 -6.90 -12.65
N GLN A 343 24.82 -6.72 -12.56
CA GLN A 343 24.11 -5.52 -12.99
C GLN A 343 23.28 -4.95 -11.83
N TRP A 344 23.44 -3.66 -11.54
CA TRP A 344 22.62 -2.93 -10.58
C TRP A 344 21.30 -2.49 -11.21
N TYR A 345 20.24 -2.59 -10.41
CA TYR A 345 18.90 -2.14 -10.76
C TYR A 345 18.31 -1.32 -9.63
N VAL A 346 17.54 -0.28 -9.97
CA VAL A 346 16.62 0.37 -9.06
C VAL A 346 15.24 -0.24 -9.25
N PHE A 347 14.66 -0.70 -8.14
CA PHE A 347 13.29 -1.21 -8.05
C PHE A 347 12.41 -0.13 -7.46
N TYR A 348 11.22 0.02 -8.00
CA TYR A 348 10.22 0.97 -7.53
C TYR A 348 8.83 0.48 -7.95
N HIS A 349 7.77 1.18 -7.58
CA HIS A 349 6.45 0.90 -8.10
C HIS A 349 5.81 2.16 -8.71
N ARG A 350 4.81 1.97 -9.54
CA ARG A 350 3.93 3.01 -10.02
C ARG A 350 2.48 2.60 -9.82
N PRO A 351 1.56 3.49 -9.40
CA PRO A 351 0.14 3.23 -9.56
C PRO A 351 -0.22 3.33 -11.05
N PRO A 352 -1.23 2.57 -11.51
CA PRO A 352 -1.86 2.85 -12.78
C PRO A 352 -2.42 4.27 -12.78
N ARG A 353 -2.55 4.87 -13.95
CA ARG A 353 -3.09 6.21 -14.04
C ARG A 353 -4.48 6.28 -13.41
N ASP A 354 -4.73 7.34 -12.64
CA ASP A 354 -5.97 7.63 -11.89
C ASP A 354 -6.31 6.68 -10.73
N PHE A 355 -5.46 5.69 -10.46
CA PHE A 355 -5.63 4.81 -9.31
C PHE A 355 -4.50 5.00 -8.30
N GLY A 356 -4.84 5.26 -7.04
CA GLY A 356 -3.89 5.28 -5.94
C GLY A 356 -3.50 3.90 -5.45
N PHE A 357 -4.18 2.88 -5.95
CA PHE A 357 -4.02 1.46 -5.62
C PHE A 357 -3.64 0.68 -6.88
N ALA A 358 -3.62 -0.63 -6.80
CA ALA A 358 -3.22 -1.50 -7.90
C ALA A 358 -1.81 -1.15 -8.41
N ARG A 359 -0.91 -0.87 -7.49
CA ARG A 359 0.46 -0.42 -7.76
C ARG A 359 1.28 -1.53 -8.40
N GLN A 360 1.97 -1.20 -9.47
CA GLN A 360 2.70 -2.15 -10.31
C GLN A 360 4.19 -2.08 -10.06
N ALA A 361 4.84 -3.25 -9.97
CA ALA A 361 6.28 -3.36 -9.75
C ALA A 361 7.07 -2.95 -11.00
N MET A 362 8.00 -2.00 -10.83
CA MET A 362 8.81 -1.39 -11.87
C MET A 362 10.30 -1.55 -11.59
N VAL A 363 11.12 -1.54 -12.62
CA VAL A 363 12.57 -1.64 -12.50
C VAL A 363 13.27 -0.82 -13.59
N ALA A 364 14.46 -0.29 -13.25
CA ALA A 364 15.33 0.33 -14.24
C ALA A 364 16.80 -0.04 -13.97
N PRO A 365 17.63 -0.24 -15.02
CA PRO A 365 19.04 -0.54 -14.86
C PRO A 365 19.82 0.70 -14.48
N VAL A 366 20.77 0.55 -13.55
CA VAL A 366 21.63 1.63 -13.09
C VAL A 366 23.10 1.22 -13.08
N LYS A 367 23.97 2.21 -13.09
CA LYS A 367 25.40 2.10 -12.83
C LYS A 367 25.71 2.84 -11.53
N ILE A 368 26.46 2.21 -10.64
CA ILE A 368 26.90 2.79 -9.40
C ILE A 368 28.43 2.93 -9.42
N GLU A 369 28.91 4.13 -9.17
CA GLU A 369 30.34 4.45 -9.06
C GLU A 369 30.59 5.06 -7.68
N TRP A 370 31.67 4.68 -7.02
CA TRP A 370 32.02 5.18 -5.70
C TRP A 370 33.52 5.44 -5.56
N ASP A 371 33.85 6.41 -4.68
CA ASP A 371 35.21 6.66 -4.25
C ASP A 371 35.53 5.81 -3.00
N GLU A 372 36.73 5.27 -2.92
CA GLU A 372 37.19 4.59 -1.71
C GLU A 372 37.48 5.55 -0.54
N LYS A 373 37.67 6.85 -0.83
CA LYS A 373 37.86 7.87 0.19
C LYS A 373 36.69 7.94 1.16
N PRO A 374 36.99 8.23 2.47
CA PRO A 374 35.93 8.54 3.42
C PRO A 374 35.01 9.68 2.92
N VAL A 375 33.71 9.57 3.22
CA VAL A 375 32.73 10.61 2.88
C VAL A 375 33.10 11.95 3.51
N ALA A 376 33.62 11.95 4.75
CA ALA A 376 34.09 13.15 5.43
C ALA A 376 35.27 13.83 4.69
N GLU A 377 36.03 13.10 3.89
CA GLU A 377 37.16 13.58 3.08
C GLU A 377 36.74 13.91 1.64
N GLY A 378 35.42 13.91 1.35
CA GLY A 378 34.86 14.22 0.04
C GLY A 378 34.64 13.00 -0.87
N GLY A 379 34.71 11.79 -0.32
CA GLY A 379 34.31 10.57 -1.04
C GLY A 379 32.86 10.63 -1.45
N LYS A 380 32.55 10.15 -2.66
CA LYS A 380 31.22 10.24 -3.26
C LYS A 380 30.73 8.89 -3.76
N VAL A 381 29.41 8.73 -3.81
CA VAL A 381 28.73 7.69 -4.57
C VAL A 381 27.85 8.38 -5.62
N VAL A 382 27.97 7.96 -6.87
CA VAL A 382 27.20 8.49 -7.99
C VAL A 382 26.41 7.35 -8.62
N ILE A 383 25.11 7.53 -8.73
CA ILE A 383 24.21 6.61 -9.44
C ILE A 383 23.78 7.27 -10.76
N SER A 384 23.84 6.50 -11.83
CA SER A 384 23.45 6.94 -13.17
C SER A 384 22.74 5.82 -13.93
N GLY A 385 22.07 6.19 -15.04
CA GLY A 385 21.42 5.22 -15.92
C GLY A 385 22.41 4.34 -16.66
N TYR A 386 22.00 3.11 -16.89
CA TYR A 386 22.72 2.17 -17.73
C TYR A 386 21.97 1.90 -19.02
N ASP A 387 22.62 2.16 -20.17
CA ASP A 387 22.13 1.80 -21.49
C ASP A 387 23.27 1.15 -22.28
N PRO A 388 23.12 -0.10 -22.75
CA PRO A 388 24.17 -0.81 -23.49
C PRO A 388 24.51 -0.18 -24.86
N TYR A 389 23.69 0.72 -25.37
CA TYR A 389 23.93 1.43 -26.63
C TYR A 389 24.50 2.85 -26.43
N ALA A 390 24.38 3.43 -25.20
CA ALA A 390 24.86 4.76 -24.92
C ALA A 390 26.39 4.79 -24.83
N LYS A 391 27.00 5.83 -25.42
CA LYS A 391 28.45 6.12 -25.27
C LYS A 391 28.71 6.95 -24.02
N ASP A 392 27.73 7.75 -23.62
CA ASP A 392 27.78 8.69 -22.48
C ASP A 392 26.74 8.32 -21.44
N LEU A 393 26.74 9.05 -20.32
CA LEU A 393 25.75 8.89 -19.26
C LEU A 393 24.33 9.16 -19.80
N VAL A 394 23.41 8.24 -19.55
CA VAL A 394 21.99 8.40 -19.92
C VAL A 394 21.31 9.42 -18.99
N TRP A 395 21.57 9.31 -17.70
CA TRP A 395 21.11 10.25 -16.67
C TRP A 395 21.99 10.10 -15.43
N LYS A 396 21.95 11.07 -14.53
CA LYS A 396 22.48 10.99 -13.17
C LYS A 396 21.37 11.20 -12.17
N ALA A 397 21.50 10.60 -10.97
CA ALA A 397 20.73 11.05 -9.84
C ALA A 397 21.03 12.54 -9.63
N SER A 398 20.03 13.39 -9.58
CA SER A 398 20.24 14.82 -9.45
C SER A 398 20.75 15.13 -8.05
N ALA A 399 21.87 15.87 -7.99
CA ALA A 399 22.28 16.47 -6.75
C ALA A 399 21.21 17.46 -6.26
N ALA A 400 21.16 17.67 -4.99
CA ALA A 400 20.19 18.49 -4.28
C ALA A 400 20.34 20.01 -4.49
N ASP A 401 21.04 20.45 -5.48
CA ASP A 401 21.26 21.87 -5.78
C ASP A 401 20.08 22.56 -6.47
N GLY A 402 18.93 21.87 -6.58
CA GLY A 402 17.71 22.40 -7.20
C GLY A 402 17.77 22.52 -8.71
N SER A 403 18.82 22.03 -9.33
CA SER A 403 18.88 21.92 -10.77
C SER A 403 18.05 20.73 -11.25
N VAL A 404 17.68 20.77 -12.51
CA VAL A 404 16.84 19.86 -13.27
C VAL A 404 16.84 18.42 -12.75
N TYR A 405 15.66 17.89 -12.48
CA TYR A 405 15.46 16.45 -12.21
C TYR A 405 16.12 15.62 -13.32
N ASN A 406 16.88 14.61 -12.93
CA ASN A 406 17.65 13.79 -13.84
C ASN A 406 17.77 12.32 -13.36
N GLY A 407 16.73 11.81 -12.73
CA GLY A 407 16.67 10.41 -12.28
C GLY A 407 16.22 9.45 -13.38
N ALA A 408 15.97 8.19 -12.99
CA ALA A 408 15.53 7.15 -13.90
C ALA A 408 14.19 7.51 -14.57
N GLU A 409 14.18 7.38 -15.88
CA GLU A 409 12.97 7.52 -16.68
C GLU A 409 12.05 6.30 -16.46
N VAL A 410 10.74 6.53 -16.40
CA VAL A 410 9.76 5.43 -16.43
C VAL A 410 9.70 4.90 -17.85
N THR A 411 10.07 3.61 -18.01
CA THR A 411 10.14 2.97 -19.32
C THR A 411 9.35 1.67 -19.39
N SER A 412 9.07 1.19 -20.58
CA SER A 412 8.39 -0.09 -20.82
C SER A 412 9.33 -1.30 -20.84
N GLU A 413 10.64 -1.09 -20.78
CA GLU A 413 11.61 -2.17 -21.05
C GLU A 413 12.00 -3.00 -19.83
N GLY A 414 11.94 -2.43 -18.62
CA GLY A 414 12.27 -3.14 -17.40
C GLY A 414 13.66 -3.75 -17.39
N PHE A 415 13.75 -5.08 -17.25
CA PHE A 415 15.01 -5.83 -17.34
C PHE A 415 15.55 -5.97 -18.76
N GLN A 416 14.82 -5.57 -19.77
CA GLN A 416 15.22 -5.71 -21.19
C GLN A 416 16.23 -4.63 -21.58
N LEU A 417 17.47 -4.75 -21.14
CA LEU A 417 18.53 -3.75 -21.33
C LEU A 417 18.69 -3.28 -22.78
N TYR A 418 18.33 -4.13 -23.73
CA TYR A 418 18.45 -3.88 -25.16
C TYR A 418 17.11 -3.45 -25.79
N GLY A 419 16.11 -3.13 -24.99
CA GLY A 419 14.76 -2.81 -25.39
C GLY A 419 13.84 -4.02 -25.49
N LEU A 420 12.54 -3.77 -25.62
CA LEU A 420 11.54 -4.82 -25.86
C LEU A 420 11.79 -5.50 -27.21
N ASP A 421 11.53 -6.81 -27.31
CA ASP A 421 11.54 -7.53 -28.57
C ASP A 421 10.38 -7.04 -29.46
N PRO A 422 10.61 -6.36 -30.58
CA PRO A 422 9.51 -5.80 -31.37
C PRO A 422 8.56 -6.87 -31.93
N PHE A 423 9.02 -8.12 -32.06
CA PHE A 423 8.27 -9.21 -32.66
C PHE A 423 7.48 -10.05 -31.67
N LYS A 424 6.97 -9.37 -30.62
CA LYS A 424 6.02 -9.91 -29.62
C LYS A 424 4.81 -8.99 -29.51
N TYR A 425 3.71 -9.55 -28.99
CA TYR A 425 2.56 -8.77 -28.56
C TYR A 425 2.85 -8.10 -27.22
N TYR A 426 2.49 -6.85 -27.10
CA TYR A 426 2.50 -6.09 -25.86
C TYR A 426 1.14 -5.46 -25.64
N SER A 427 0.55 -5.74 -24.47
CA SER A 427 -0.68 -5.08 -24.05
C SER A 427 -0.47 -3.58 -23.86
N ALA A 428 -1.53 -2.80 -23.95
CA ALA A 428 -1.52 -1.37 -23.68
C ALA A 428 -0.98 -1.02 -22.28
N GLY A 429 -1.13 -1.92 -21.31
CA GLY A 429 -0.60 -1.77 -19.95
C GLY A 429 0.93 -1.63 -19.84
N TYR A 430 1.68 -2.02 -20.90
CA TYR A 430 3.13 -1.78 -20.95
C TYR A 430 3.50 -0.37 -21.42
N ALA A 431 2.56 0.46 -21.80
CA ALA A 431 2.85 1.85 -22.09
C ALA A 431 3.36 2.56 -20.81
N CYS A 432 4.29 3.48 -21.00
CA CYS A 432 4.91 4.24 -19.92
C CYS A 432 4.69 5.76 -20.08
N PHE A 433 4.01 6.17 -21.13
CA PHE A 433 3.65 7.56 -21.42
C PHE A 433 2.17 7.60 -21.78
N TYR A 434 1.41 8.35 -20.99
CA TYR A 434 -0.04 8.52 -21.18
C TYR A 434 -0.40 10.00 -21.12
N THR A 435 -1.42 10.42 -21.86
CA THR A 435 -2.03 11.74 -21.78
C THR A 435 -3.46 11.66 -21.25
N ASN A 436 -3.97 12.76 -20.71
CA ASN A 436 -5.40 12.99 -20.44
C ASN A 436 -6.13 11.95 -19.62
N ASN A 437 -5.57 11.46 -18.52
CA ASN A 437 -6.28 10.58 -17.61
C ASN A 437 -6.86 9.30 -18.25
N ASN A 438 -6.16 8.75 -19.22
CA ASN A 438 -6.58 7.51 -19.83
C ASN A 438 -6.63 6.39 -18.81
N THR A 439 -7.80 5.85 -18.61
CA THR A 439 -8.03 4.76 -17.67
C THR A 439 -7.45 3.50 -18.26
N LEU A 440 -6.44 2.92 -17.61
CA LEU A 440 -6.03 1.56 -17.87
C LEU A 440 -7.03 0.64 -17.21
N GLN A 441 -7.54 -0.31 -17.96
CA GLN A 441 -8.47 -1.33 -17.47
C GLN A 441 -7.74 -2.65 -17.40
N ASP A 442 -7.60 -3.17 -16.19
CA ASP A 442 -7.02 -4.47 -15.93
C ASP A 442 -8.05 -5.58 -16.13
N SER A 443 -7.64 -6.71 -16.66
CA SER A 443 -8.51 -7.88 -16.77
C SER A 443 -8.77 -8.55 -15.42
N TRP A 444 -7.86 -8.42 -14.45
CA TRP A 444 -7.86 -9.11 -13.15
C TRP A 444 -7.93 -10.64 -13.27
N ASP A 445 -7.55 -11.15 -14.40
CA ASP A 445 -7.58 -12.56 -14.68
C ASP A 445 -6.16 -13.10 -14.80
N ILE A 446 -5.77 -14.05 -13.95
CA ILE A 446 -4.44 -14.65 -13.95
C ILE A 446 -4.10 -15.36 -15.27
N TRP A 447 -5.08 -15.63 -16.11
CA TRP A 447 -4.88 -16.15 -17.47
C TRP A 447 -4.72 -15.05 -18.51
N ASP A 448 -5.05 -13.80 -18.17
CA ASP A 448 -5.03 -12.64 -19.06
C ASP A 448 -4.03 -11.58 -18.62
N ASN A 449 -2.81 -11.69 -19.09
CA ASN A 449 -1.77 -10.68 -18.84
C ASN A 449 -1.97 -9.45 -19.72
N SER A 450 -3.11 -8.80 -19.61
CA SER A 450 -3.44 -7.59 -20.37
C SER A 450 -4.03 -6.47 -19.50
N MET A 451 -3.85 -5.25 -19.96
CA MET A 451 -4.56 -4.04 -19.53
C MET A 451 -4.88 -3.25 -20.79
N ASP A 452 -6.08 -2.78 -20.88
CA ASP A 452 -6.55 -1.97 -22.00
C ASP A 452 -6.37 -0.48 -21.71
N ALA A 453 -6.21 0.34 -22.74
CA ALA A 453 -6.16 1.79 -22.60
C ALA A 453 -7.25 2.44 -23.44
N VAL A 454 -8.08 3.25 -22.79
CA VAL A 454 -9.06 4.09 -23.50
C VAL A 454 -8.31 5.28 -24.12
N MET A 455 -8.54 5.55 -25.39
CA MET A 455 -7.94 6.66 -26.11
C MET A 455 -9.03 7.63 -26.60
N ASP A 456 -8.96 8.84 -26.08
CA ASP A 456 -9.74 9.96 -26.50
C ASP A 456 -9.07 10.73 -27.67
N ASN A 457 -9.77 11.68 -28.23
CA ASN A 457 -9.22 12.52 -29.28
C ASN A 457 -8.04 13.36 -28.77
N GLY A 458 -6.89 13.21 -29.42
CA GLY A 458 -5.65 13.87 -29.06
C GLY A 458 -4.79 13.09 -28.07
N ASP A 459 -5.24 11.94 -27.59
CA ASP A 459 -4.49 11.13 -26.65
C ASP A 459 -3.26 10.50 -27.26
N ILE A 460 -2.23 10.36 -26.40
CA ILE A 460 -0.95 9.77 -26.74
C ILE A 460 -0.64 8.62 -25.79
N LEU A 461 -0.29 7.47 -26.35
CA LEU A 461 0.30 6.35 -25.63
C LEU A 461 1.72 6.11 -26.12
N GLY A 462 2.69 6.02 -25.22
CA GLY A 462 4.09 5.80 -25.57
C GLY A 462 4.67 4.55 -24.92
N PHE A 463 5.45 3.81 -25.71
CA PHE A 463 6.19 2.62 -25.30
C PHE A 463 7.69 2.88 -25.47
N LYS A 464 8.45 2.85 -24.40
CA LYS A 464 9.87 3.17 -24.37
C LYS A 464 10.62 2.00 -23.72
N TYR A 465 11.45 1.30 -24.40
CA TYR A 465 11.89 1.35 -25.79
C TYR A 465 11.79 -0.02 -26.42
N PHE A 466 11.64 -0.08 -27.75
CA PHE A 466 11.78 -1.31 -28.53
C PHE A 466 13.22 -1.49 -29.03
N GLY A 467 13.73 -2.70 -28.93
CA GLY A 467 15.08 -3.05 -29.37
C GLY A 467 15.15 -3.39 -30.85
N PHE A 468 15.09 -2.41 -31.73
CA PHE A 468 15.15 -2.65 -33.16
C PHE A 468 16.52 -3.21 -33.61
N GLY A 469 17.57 -2.91 -32.84
CA GLY A 469 18.88 -3.54 -33.02
C GLY A 469 18.97 -4.99 -32.59
N GLY A 470 18.04 -5.42 -31.75
CA GLY A 470 18.00 -6.78 -31.20
C GLY A 470 19.04 -7.05 -30.12
N LEU A 471 18.80 -8.12 -29.39
CA LEU A 471 19.76 -8.68 -28.44
C LEU A 471 20.49 -9.82 -29.11
N GLN A 472 21.76 -9.63 -29.48
CA GLN A 472 22.53 -10.57 -30.29
C GLN A 472 22.97 -11.83 -29.50
N LYS A 473 23.17 -11.72 -28.19
CA LYS A 473 23.56 -12.82 -27.29
C LYS A 473 22.96 -12.62 -25.92
N ALA A 474 22.73 -13.71 -25.20
CA ALA A 474 22.29 -13.61 -23.80
C ALA A 474 23.39 -12.97 -22.95
N SER A 475 23.00 -12.06 -22.09
CA SER A 475 23.83 -11.44 -21.05
C SER A 475 22.96 -10.93 -19.92
N LYS A 476 23.50 -10.91 -18.68
CA LYS A 476 22.83 -10.32 -17.50
C LYS A 476 21.39 -10.79 -17.30
N GLY A 477 21.13 -12.10 -17.42
CA GLY A 477 19.82 -12.70 -17.23
C GLY A 477 18.82 -12.51 -18.36
N LEU A 478 19.27 -12.11 -19.56
CA LEU A 478 18.39 -11.84 -20.70
C LEU A 478 18.50 -12.93 -21.77
N LYS A 479 17.39 -13.20 -22.47
CA LYS A 479 17.34 -14.11 -23.61
C LYS A 479 17.63 -13.37 -24.93
N PRO A 480 18.42 -13.96 -25.85
CA PRO A 480 18.65 -13.36 -27.14
C PRO A 480 17.35 -13.19 -27.92
N PHE A 481 17.25 -12.09 -28.65
CA PHE A 481 16.20 -11.88 -29.65
C PHE A 481 16.79 -11.17 -30.87
N ARG A 482 16.09 -11.30 -31.99
CA ARG A 482 16.49 -10.66 -33.23
C ARG A 482 15.70 -9.38 -33.46
N GLY A 483 16.38 -8.26 -33.59
CA GLY A 483 15.77 -7.02 -34.02
C GLY A 483 15.39 -7.00 -35.49
N THR A 484 15.18 -5.82 -36.05
CA THR A 484 14.86 -5.62 -37.48
C THR A 484 16.09 -5.76 -38.38
N ARG A 485 15.90 -6.13 -39.66
CA ARG A 485 16.93 -6.19 -40.68
C ARG A 485 16.41 -5.68 -42.02
N PRO A 486 17.28 -5.16 -42.88
CA PRO A 486 16.89 -4.82 -44.24
C PRO A 486 16.17 -5.97 -44.95
N GLY A 487 14.99 -5.68 -45.49
CA GLY A 487 14.18 -6.66 -46.20
C GLY A 487 13.21 -7.49 -45.34
N ASP A 488 13.10 -7.26 -44.08
CA ASP A 488 12.13 -7.91 -43.19
C ASP A 488 10.66 -7.55 -43.56
N LYS A 489 10.47 -6.40 -44.21
CA LYS A 489 9.13 -5.84 -44.50
C LYS A 489 8.31 -5.73 -43.22
N THR A 490 8.89 -5.03 -42.23
CA THR A 490 8.30 -4.87 -40.90
C THR A 490 7.02 -4.05 -40.97
N ALA A 491 5.97 -4.54 -40.34
CA ALA A 491 4.71 -3.84 -40.18
C ALA A 491 4.33 -3.74 -38.71
N ILE A 492 3.78 -2.63 -38.28
CA ILE A 492 3.16 -2.50 -36.95
C ILE A 492 1.72 -3.03 -37.02
N ASN A 493 1.32 -3.76 -35.99
CA ASN A 493 -0.04 -4.24 -35.80
C ASN A 493 -0.61 -3.60 -34.53
N LEU A 494 -1.78 -3.00 -34.65
CA LEU A 494 -2.56 -2.48 -33.53
C LEU A 494 -3.80 -3.34 -33.33
N PHE A 495 -4.12 -3.60 -32.06
CA PHE A 495 -5.30 -4.34 -31.66
C PHE A 495 -6.17 -3.39 -30.84
N LEU A 496 -7.38 -3.11 -31.31
CA LEU A 496 -8.27 -2.12 -30.70
C LEU A 496 -9.73 -2.40 -30.99
N THR A 497 -10.59 -1.85 -30.13
CA THR A 497 -12.05 -1.79 -30.33
C THR A 497 -12.45 -0.33 -30.50
N PRO A 498 -13.04 0.07 -31.68
CA PRO A 498 -13.57 1.41 -31.86
C PRO A 498 -14.75 1.68 -30.94
N GLU A 499 -14.80 2.88 -30.33
CA GLU A 499 -15.88 3.36 -29.48
C GLU A 499 -16.75 4.41 -30.19
N THR A 500 -16.46 4.68 -31.45
CA THR A 500 -17.22 5.61 -32.32
C THR A 500 -17.63 4.97 -33.64
N ASN A 501 -18.72 5.43 -34.21
CA ASN A 501 -19.16 5.06 -35.56
C ASN A 501 -18.54 5.91 -36.68
N ARG A 502 -17.69 6.89 -36.33
CA ARG A 502 -16.98 7.76 -37.28
C ARG A 502 -15.59 7.21 -37.58
N GLU A 503 -15.08 7.61 -38.76
CA GLU A 503 -13.69 7.36 -39.11
C GLU A 503 -12.77 8.21 -38.21
N PHE A 504 -11.69 7.61 -37.76
CA PHE A 504 -10.62 8.30 -37.03
C PHE A 504 -9.25 7.75 -37.44
N THR A 505 -8.18 8.38 -37.00
CA THR A 505 -6.81 7.99 -37.34
C THR A 505 -5.98 7.71 -36.10
N ILE A 506 -5.03 6.76 -36.19
CA ILE A 506 -3.96 6.61 -35.24
C ILE A 506 -2.63 6.88 -35.97
N LYS A 507 -1.95 7.94 -35.57
CA LYS A 507 -0.58 8.22 -36.01
C LYS A 507 0.42 7.41 -35.22
N VAL A 508 1.39 6.82 -35.91
CA VAL A 508 2.50 6.10 -35.29
C VAL A 508 3.74 6.94 -35.41
N MET A 509 4.28 7.35 -34.24
CA MET A 509 5.46 8.22 -34.18
C MET A 509 6.65 7.45 -33.61
N LEU A 510 7.84 7.73 -34.14
CA LEU A 510 9.12 7.18 -33.69
C LEU A 510 9.89 8.25 -32.90
N ASP A 511 10.46 7.88 -31.75
CA ASP A 511 11.35 8.63 -30.88
C ASP A 511 10.77 9.90 -30.23
N GLY A 512 9.58 10.30 -30.58
CA GLY A 512 8.89 11.40 -29.93
C GLY A 512 7.45 11.54 -30.43
N PRO A 513 6.53 12.00 -29.58
CA PRO A 513 5.13 12.17 -29.97
C PRO A 513 4.91 13.38 -30.89
N TRP A 514 5.82 14.35 -30.89
CA TRP A 514 5.71 15.57 -31.70
C TRP A 514 6.93 15.79 -32.60
N ALA A 515 6.68 16.21 -33.84
CA ALA A 515 7.72 16.58 -34.81
C ALA A 515 8.24 18.01 -34.58
N ASN A 516 8.61 18.36 -33.34
CA ASN A 516 9.17 19.65 -32.98
C ASN A 516 10.66 19.57 -32.64
N LYS A 517 11.29 20.67 -32.28
CA LYS A 517 12.72 20.72 -31.99
C LYS A 517 13.11 19.91 -30.75
N THR A 518 12.24 19.85 -29.76
CA THR A 518 12.46 19.13 -28.48
C THR A 518 12.39 17.63 -28.68
N TRP A 519 11.29 17.17 -29.25
CA TRP A 519 10.96 15.76 -29.31
C TRP A 519 11.52 15.08 -30.57
N LYS A 520 11.66 15.81 -31.66
CA LYS A 520 12.18 15.31 -32.95
C LYS A 520 11.48 14.07 -33.46
N GLY A 521 10.20 13.87 -33.06
CA GLY A 521 9.40 12.73 -33.45
C GLY A 521 9.23 12.61 -34.96
N ILE A 522 9.24 11.39 -35.46
CA ILE A 522 9.10 11.07 -36.87
C ILE A 522 7.83 10.25 -37.06
N GLN A 523 6.87 10.76 -37.83
CA GLN A 523 5.71 9.95 -38.21
C GLN A 523 6.14 8.84 -39.17
N ILE A 524 5.93 7.58 -38.77
CA ILE A 524 6.32 6.39 -39.54
C ILE A 524 5.12 5.67 -40.16
N ALA A 525 3.90 5.89 -39.65
CA ALA A 525 2.67 5.41 -40.23
C ALA A 525 1.47 6.26 -39.81
N GLU A 526 0.38 6.15 -40.58
CA GLU A 526 -0.92 6.66 -40.26
C GLU A 526 -1.95 5.54 -40.54
N ILE A 527 -2.67 5.14 -39.52
CA ILE A 527 -3.62 4.02 -39.59
C ILE A 527 -5.04 4.60 -39.50
N LYS A 528 -5.80 4.45 -40.60
CA LYS A 528 -7.23 4.84 -40.65
C LYS A 528 -8.05 3.73 -40.02
N VAL A 529 -8.91 4.07 -39.09
CA VAL A 529 -9.91 3.19 -38.50
C VAL A 529 -11.25 3.51 -39.19
N PRO A 530 -11.78 2.60 -40.01
CA PRO A 530 -12.98 2.90 -40.82
C PRO A 530 -14.21 3.08 -39.92
N ALA A 531 -15.12 3.96 -40.36
CA ALA A 531 -16.44 4.12 -39.74
C ALA A 531 -17.22 2.81 -39.65
N ARG A 532 -18.20 2.75 -38.74
CA ARG A 532 -19.15 1.63 -38.57
C ARG A 532 -18.55 0.33 -38.03
N ASN A 533 -17.42 0.42 -37.30
CA ASN A 533 -16.80 -0.71 -36.65
C ASN A 533 -16.90 -0.66 -35.12
N ILE A 534 -17.80 0.18 -34.58
CA ILE A 534 -17.98 0.32 -33.14
C ILE A 534 -18.21 -1.04 -32.46
N GLY A 535 -17.47 -1.30 -31.38
CA GLY A 535 -17.56 -2.52 -30.58
C GLY A 535 -16.96 -3.78 -31.23
N LEU A 536 -16.30 -3.67 -32.39
CA LEU A 536 -15.66 -4.81 -33.06
C LEU A 536 -14.16 -4.83 -32.72
N ASP A 537 -13.66 -5.99 -32.34
CA ASP A 537 -12.22 -6.20 -32.16
C ASP A 537 -11.51 -6.18 -33.52
N LEU A 538 -10.65 -5.21 -33.71
CA LEU A 538 -9.91 -5.00 -34.97
C LEU A 538 -8.43 -5.27 -34.78
N LYS A 539 -7.85 -5.91 -35.79
CA LYS A 539 -6.39 -5.94 -36.03
C LYS A 539 -6.06 -5.07 -37.21
N LEU A 540 -5.37 -3.97 -36.99
CA LEU A 540 -4.99 -3.01 -38.02
C LEU A 540 -3.49 -3.09 -38.25
N THR A 541 -3.05 -3.04 -39.51
CA THR A 541 -1.65 -3.24 -39.88
C THR A 541 -1.16 -2.14 -40.81
N ALA A 542 0.03 -1.58 -40.53
CA ALA A 542 0.68 -0.63 -41.42
C ALA A 542 2.14 -1.00 -41.67
N ASP A 543 2.59 -0.83 -42.92
CA ASP A 543 4.00 -1.03 -43.32
C ASP A 543 4.88 0.10 -42.75
N VAL A 544 5.83 -0.23 -41.90
CA VAL A 544 6.81 0.70 -41.30
C VAL A 544 8.25 0.35 -41.71
N SER A 545 8.45 -0.57 -42.66
CA SER A 545 9.73 -1.11 -43.05
C SER A 545 10.75 -0.06 -43.48
N LYS A 546 10.31 0.99 -44.16
CA LYS A 546 11.19 2.11 -44.56
C LYS A 546 11.85 2.80 -43.39
N ALA A 547 11.13 2.92 -42.28
CA ALA A 547 11.64 3.56 -41.08
C ALA A 547 12.44 2.59 -40.23
N VAL A 548 11.96 1.35 -39.99
CA VAL A 548 12.47 0.51 -38.92
C VAL A 548 13.42 -0.63 -39.36
N ASP A 549 13.37 -1.07 -40.62
CA ASP A 549 14.21 -2.22 -41.08
C ASP A 549 15.71 -1.95 -41.05
N ARG A 550 16.14 -0.74 -40.82
CA ARG A 550 17.55 -0.32 -40.73
C ARG A 550 17.95 0.29 -39.40
N LEU A 551 17.02 0.37 -38.45
CA LEU A 551 17.31 0.91 -37.14
C LEU A 551 18.21 -0.01 -36.35
N GLY A 552 19.16 0.57 -35.62
CA GLY A 552 19.97 -0.11 -34.62
C GLY A 552 19.69 0.49 -33.24
N GLY A 553 19.76 -0.32 -32.17
CA GLY A 553 19.55 0.17 -30.82
C GLY A 553 18.10 0.20 -30.37
N LYS A 554 17.78 1.09 -29.43
CA LYS A 554 16.47 1.23 -28.80
C LYS A 554 15.76 2.47 -29.34
N HIS A 555 14.45 2.35 -29.60
CA HIS A 555 13.64 3.43 -30.11
C HIS A 555 12.25 3.41 -29.47
N ALA A 556 11.71 4.60 -29.16
CA ALA A 556 10.38 4.75 -28.61
C ALA A 556 9.31 4.76 -29.71
N ILE A 557 8.13 4.23 -29.42
CA ILE A 557 6.95 4.26 -30.29
C ILE A 557 5.83 4.98 -29.54
N TYR A 558 5.22 5.95 -30.21
CA TYR A 558 4.07 6.67 -29.70
C TYR A 558 2.90 6.50 -30.66
N LEU A 559 1.71 6.33 -30.08
CA LEU A 559 0.44 6.26 -30.81
C LEU A 559 -0.37 7.50 -30.44
N ILE A 560 -0.88 8.22 -31.46
CA ILE A 560 -1.70 9.41 -31.26
C ILE A 560 -3.05 9.17 -31.94
N ALA A 561 -4.14 9.23 -31.18
CA ALA A 561 -5.48 9.10 -31.70
C ALA A 561 -6.06 10.46 -32.10
N GLU A 562 -6.59 10.58 -33.31
CA GLU A 562 -7.18 11.84 -33.81
C GLU A 562 -8.51 11.56 -34.52
N GLY A 563 -9.57 12.23 -34.11
CA GLY A 563 -10.91 12.11 -34.63
C GLY A 563 -11.82 13.26 -34.25
N GLU A 564 -13.10 13.15 -34.56
CA GLU A 564 -14.08 14.21 -34.24
C GLU A 564 -14.79 13.96 -32.91
N ASP A 565 -14.95 12.69 -32.49
CA ASP A 565 -15.62 12.32 -31.25
C ASP A 565 -14.63 12.37 -30.09
N ALA A 566 -15.13 12.55 -28.87
CA ALA A 566 -14.31 12.60 -27.66
C ALA A 566 -13.62 11.25 -27.46
N GLN A 567 -14.33 10.16 -27.26
CA GLN A 567 -13.81 8.82 -27.11
C GLN A 567 -13.72 8.12 -28.46
N LEU A 568 -12.55 7.62 -28.82
CA LEU A 568 -12.27 7.06 -30.13
C LEU A 568 -12.15 5.53 -30.10
N CYS A 569 -11.36 4.98 -29.20
CA CYS A 569 -11.18 3.53 -29.12
C CYS A 569 -10.65 3.08 -27.76
N THR A 570 -10.79 1.79 -27.53
CA THR A 570 -10.04 1.04 -26.51
C THR A 570 -8.89 0.31 -27.20
N LEU A 571 -7.65 0.68 -26.88
CA LEU A 571 -6.44 0.00 -27.38
C LEU A 571 -6.14 -1.18 -26.47
N HIS A 572 -6.05 -2.38 -27.04
CA HIS A 572 -5.67 -3.60 -26.35
C HIS A 572 -4.15 -3.83 -26.35
N GLY A 573 -3.48 -3.47 -27.43
CA GLY A 573 -2.04 -3.62 -27.53
C GLY A 573 -1.49 -3.50 -28.94
N LEU A 574 -0.19 -3.74 -29.03
CA LEU A 574 0.55 -3.65 -30.30
C LEU A 574 1.69 -4.68 -30.40
N GLY A 575 2.23 -4.79 -31.57
CA GLY A 575 3.45 -5.53 -31.86
C GLY A 575 3.85 -5.42 -33.32
N PHE A 576 5.05 -5.84 -33.66
CA PHE A 576 5.55 -5.76 -35.02
C PHE A 576 5.61 -7.14 -35.66
N SER A 577 5.12 -7.25 -36.88
CA SER A 577 5.23 -8.43 -37.70
C SER A 577 6.30 -8.27 -38.78
N ARG A 578 6.78 -9.38 -39.29
CA ARG A 578 7.70 -9.47 -40.45
C ARG A 578 7.42 -10.71 -41.26
N LYS A 579 8.10 -10.88 -42.37
CA LYS A 579 7.98 -12.10 -43.16
C LYS A 579 8.21 -13.35 -42.29
N GLY A 580 7.20 -14.20 -42.20
CA GLY A 580 7.21 -15.44 -41.41
C GLY A 580 7.01 -15.29 -39.91
N VAL A 581 6.72 -14.08 -39.43
CA VAL A 581 6.36 -13.80 -38.02
C VAL A 581 5.11 -12.97 -37.99
N SER A 582 3.98 -13.55 -37.57
CA SER A 582 2.73 -12.84 -37.27
C SER A 582 2.65 -12.51 -35.80
N ILE A 583 1.87 -11.50 -35.47
CA ILE A 583 1.53 -11.10 -34.09
C ILE A 583 0.01 -11.17 -33.99
N ASP A 584 -0.47 -11.82 -32.95
CA ASP A 584 -1.90 -11.91 -32.67
C ASP A 584 -2.14 -11.63 -31.18
N ARG A 585 -3.31 -11.06 -30.84
CA ARG A 585 -3.73 -10.86 -29.47
C ARG A 585 -3.96 -12.23 -28.82
N PRO A 586 -3.40 -12.47 -27.61
CA PRO A 586 -3.71 -13.69 -26.88
C PRO A 586 -5.21 -13.87 -26.65
N GLN A 587 -5.71 -15.09 -26.77
CA GLN A 587 -7.09 -15.43 -26.47
C GLN A 587 -7.17 -16.00 -25.06
N VAL A 588 -8.05 -15.44 -24.23
CA VAL A 588 -8.23 -15.82 -22.84
C VAL A 588 -9.43 -16.75 -22.69
N PRO A 589 -9.28 -17.91 -22.02
CA PRO A 589 -10.41 -18.79 -21.75
C PRO A 589 -11.42 -18.09 -20.82
N GLN A 590 -12.71 -18.14 -21.18
CA GLN A 590 -13.80 -17.58 -20.35
C GLN A 590 -14.51 -18.70 -19.61
N VAL A 591 -14.59 -18.58 -18.27
CA VAL A 591 -15.29 -19.52 -17.39
C VAL A 591 -16.67 -18.98 -17.06
N GLU A 592 -17.67 -19.82 -17.20
CA GLU A 592 -19.04 -19.54 -16.75
C GLU A 592 -19.39 -20.49 -15.61
N ILE A 593 -19.96 -19.97 -14.53
CA ILE A 593 -20.42 -20.74 -13.38
C ILE A 593 -21.93 -20.67 -13.26
N PHE A 594 -22.54 -21.78 -12.88
CA PHE A 594 -23.97 -21.92 -12.75
C PHE A 594 -24.35 -22.46 -11.37
N VAL A 595 -25.41 -21.90 -10.80
CA VAL A 595 -26.04 -22.39 -9.58
C VAL A 595 -27.48 -22.79 -9.89
N ASN A 596 -27.84 -24.06 -9.67
CA ASN A 596 -29.14 -24.63 -10.08
C ASN A 596 -29.47 -24.40 -11.57
N GLY A 597 -28.45 -24.35 -12.43
CA GLY A 597 -28.58 -24.12 -13.87
C GLY A 597 -28.72 -22.67 -14.30
N GLU A 598 -28.77 -21.72 -13.38
CA GLU A 598 -28.73 -20.29 -13.67
C GLU A 598 -27.31 -19.75 -13.63
N ALA A 599 -26.94 -18.97 -14.64
CA ALA A 599 -25.59 -18.39 -14.74
C ALA A 599 -25.35 -17.42 -13.60
N VAL A 600 -24.27 -17.65 -12.90
CA VAL A 600 -23.72 -16.71 -11.92
C VAL A 600 -22.93 -15.66 -12.69
N CYS A 601 -23.27 -14.42 -12.46
CA CYS A 601 -22.50 -13.33 -13.02
C CYS A 601 -21.14 -13.27 -12.33
N LEU A 602 -20.12 -13.88 -12.94
CA LEU A 602 -18.75 -13.72 -12.46
C LEU A 602 -18.25 -12.32 -12.76
N PRO A 603 -17.38 -11.79 -11.90
CA PRO A 603 -16.72 -10.55 -12.18
C PRO A 603 -15.76 -10.74 -13.35
N SER A 604 -16.23 -10.47 -14.55
CA SER A 604 -15.40 -10.33 -15.75
C SER A 604 -14.92 -8.88 -15.95
N THR A 605 -15.31 -7.98 -15.03
CA THR A 605 -15.01 -6.56 -15.12
C THR A 605 -14.62 -6.01 -13.76
N PRO A 606 -13.79 -4.95 -13.69
CA PRO A 606 -13.34 -4.30 -12.47
C PRO A 606 -14.45 -3.87 -11.49
N VAL A 607 -15.68 -3.74 -11.97
CA VAL A 607 -16.84 -3.28 -11.18
C VAL A 607 -17.25 -4.25 -10.06
N ARG A 608 -16.65 -5.43 -9.99
CA ARG A 608 -17.13 -6.52 -9.11
C ARG A 608 -16.17 -6.92 -8.01
N PHE A 609 -15.23 -6.07 -7.69
CA PHE A 609 -14.28 -6.28 -6.60
C PHE A 609 -14.94 -6.40 -5.21
N ASP A 610 -16.13 -5.87 -5.05
CA ASP A 610 -16.90 -6.01 -3.81
C ASP A 610 -17.23 -7.48 -3.47
N ASN A 611 -17.15 -8.38 -4.44
CA ASN A 611 -17.39 -9.80 -4.30
C ASN A 611 -16.10 -10.64 -4.21
N ILE A 612 -14.94 -10.05 -4.38
CA ILE A 612 -13.66 -10.76 -4.26
C ILE A 612 -13.25 -10.78 -2.82
N ASN A 613 -13.35 -11.96 -2.23
CA ASN A 613 -12.92 -12.23 -0.86
C ASN A 613 -11.57 -12.93 -0.83
N GLY A 614 -10.87 -12.88 -1.94
CA GLY A 614 -9.61 -13.52 -2.10
C GLY A 614 -8.48 -12.61 -1.69
N TYR A 615 -7.64 -13.13 -0.87
CA TYR A 615 -6.27 -12.73 -0.94
C TYR A 615 -5.53 -13.81 -1.71
N ALA A 616 -4.35 -13.57 -2.16
CA ALA A 616 -3.63 -14.54 -2.96
C ALA A 616 -4.29 -14.90 -4.30
N GLY A 617 -4.56 -13.91 -5.10
CA GLY A 617 -4.87 -14.17 -6.49
C GLY A 617 -6.34 -14.20 -6.83
N TYR A 618 -7.11 -13.23 -6.43
CA TYR A 618 -8.37 -12.89 -7.13
C TYR A 618 -9.37 -14.05 -7.35
N ASP A 619 -9.21 -15.16 -6.66
CA ASP A 619 -9.89 -16.43 -6.96
C ASP A 619 -11.04 -16.74 -6.00
N HIS A 620 -11.31 -15.87 -5.04
CA HIS A 620 -12.41 -16.04 -4.11
C HIS A 620 -13.52 -15.05 -4.40
N TYR A 621 -14.71 -15.58 -4.63
CA TYR A 621 -15.91 -14.80 -4.90
C TYR A 621 -16.96 -15.09 -3.83
N GLU A 622 -17.52 -14.04 -3.23
CA GLU A 622 -18.76 -14.16 -2.49
C GLU A 622 -19.91 -13.91 -3.47
N ALA A 623 -20.77 -14.88 -3.62
CA ALA A 623 -21.96 -14.75 -4.42
C ALA A 623 -23.20 -14.79 -3.52
N GLU A 624 -23.94 -13.69 -3.49
CA GLU A 624 -25.28 -13.63 -2.90
C GLU A 624 -26.31 -13.94 -3.97
N PHE A 625 -27.13 -14.97 -3.74
CA PHE A 625 -28.19 -15.36 -4.67
C PHE A 625 -29.55 -15.19 -4.04
N GLY A 626 -30.33 -14.23 -4.52
CA GLY A 626 -31.74 -14.10 -4.14
C GLY A 626 -32.57 -15.36 -4.41
N ILE A 627 -32.18 -16.17 -5.41
CA ILE A 627 -32.84 -17.45 -5.75
C ILE A 627 -32.70 -18.51 -4.65
N LEU A 628 -31.70 -18.43 -3.78
CA LEU A 628 -31.54 -19.36 -2.66
C LEU A 628 -32.65 -19.23 -1.62
N SER A 629 -33.31 -18.10 -1.55
CA SER A 629 -34.46 -17.91 -0.65
C SER A 629 -35.62 -18.81 -1.03
N THR A 630 -35.75 -19.21 -2.29
CA THR A 630 -36.81 -20.10 -2.81
C THR A 630 -36.37 -21.55 -2.95
N SER A 631 -35.06 -21.86 -2.79
CA SER A 631 -34.51 -23.20 -2.89
C SER A 631 -34.85 -24.01 -1.62
N THR A 632 -35.38 -25.21 -1.80
CA THR A 632 -35.70 -26.13 -0.69
C THR A 632 -34.58 -27.08 -0.33
N GLY A 633 -33.51 -27.12 -1.12
CA GLY A 633 -32.42 -28.10 -0.95
C GLY A 633 -31.03 -27.47 -1.08
N VAL A 634 -29.99 -28.31 -1.02
CA VAL A 634 -28.60 -27.92 -1.28
C VAL A 634 -28.48 -27.57 -2.77
N PRO A 635 -27.99 -26.38 -3.11
CA PRO A 635 -27.84 -25.96 -4.51
C PRO A 635 -26.80 -26.83 -5.25
N SER A 636 -27.05 -27.05 -6.54
CA SER A 636 -26.08 -27.71 -7.43
C SER A 636 -25.25 -26.63 -8.16
N VAL A 637 -23.91 -26.78 -8.11
CA VAL A 637 -22.97 -25.88 -8.78
C VAL A 637 -22.34 -26.60 -9.96
N SER A 638 -22.26 -25.92 -11.13
CA SER A 638 -21.56 -26.41 -12.30
C SER A 638 -20.78 -25.26 -12.96
N ALA A 639 -19.80 -25.58 -13.80
CA ALA A 639 -19.04 -24.61 -14.55
C ALA A 639 -18.72 -25.13 -15.97
N SER A 640 -18.60 -24.22 -16.93
CA SER A 640 -18.13 -24.48 -18.28
C SER A 640 -17.06 -23.46 -18.68
N CYS A 641 -16.31 -23.78 -19.72
CA CYS A 641 -15.31 -22.85 -20.26
C CYS A 641 -15.38 -22.81 -21.78
N SER A 642 -15.18 -21.63 -22.35
CA SER A 642 -15.11 -21.40 -23.80
C SER A 642 -13.96 -22.18 -24.46
N ASN A 643 -12.89 -22.48 -23.72
CA ASN A 643 -11.76 -23.26 -24.19
C ASN A 643 -11.80 -24.69 -23.61
N PRO A 644 -11.87 -25.73 -24.47
CA PRO A 644 -11.95 -27.13 -24.02
C PRO A 644 -10.63 -27.68 -23.42
N GLU A 645 -9.52 -26.94 -23.55
CA GLU A 645 -8.25 -27.34 -22.90
C GLU A 645 -8.25 -27.06 -21.39
N VAL A 646 -9.22 -26.29 -20.88
CA VAL A 646 -9.39 -25.99 -19.45
C VAL A 646 -9.98 -27.21 -18.76
N LYS A 647 -9.29 -27.72 -17.75
CA LYS A 647 -9.79 -28.79 -16.90
C LYS A 647 -10.54 -28.19 -15.73
N ILE A 648 -11.78 -28.57 -15.55
CA ILE A 648 -12.66 -28.04 -14.50
C ILE A 648 -12.98 -29.15 -13.50
N SER A 649 -12.86 -28.86 -12.21
CA SER A 649 -13.38 -29.68 -11.11
C SER A 649 -14.23 -28.85 -10.15
N VAL A 650 -15.35 -29.40 -9.71
CA VAL A 650 -16.30 -28.69 -8.83
C VAL A 650 -16.52 -29.49 -7.55
N THR A 651 -16.23 -28.87 -6.41
CA THR A 651 -16.61 -29.36 -5.10
C THR A 651 -17.96 -28.75 -4.71
N GLN A 652 -18.97 -29.59 -4.58
CA GLN A 652 -20.34 -29.18 -4.26
C GLN A 652 -20.48 -28.66 -2.83
N PRO A 653 -21.38 -27.70 -2.56
CA PRO A 653 -21.69 -27.27 -1.21
C PRO A 653 -22.31 -28.43 -0.44
N LYS A 654 -22.03 -28.56 0.86
CA LYS A 654 -22.56 -29.61 1.71
C LYS A 654 -23.93 -29.30 2.32
N GLU A 655 -24.28 -28.04 2.34
CA GLU A 655 -25.51 -27.50 2.92
C GLU A 655 -26.02 -26.31 2.09
N LYS A 656 -27.24 -25.87 2.36
CA LYS A 656 -27.94 -24.84 1.58
C LYS A 656 -27.16 -23.53 1.48
N TYR A 657 -26.48 -23.14 2.57
CA TYR A 657 -25.66 -21.92 2.67
C TYR A 657 -24.17 -22.24 2.79
N GLY A 658 -23.76 -23.36 2.22
CA GLY A 658 -22.38 -23.83 2.25
C GLY A 658 -21.50 -23.17 1.19
N THR A 659 -20.28 -23.64 1.09
CA THR A 659 -19.29 -23.20 0.14
C THR A 659 -19.13 -24.21 -0.99
N ALA A 660 -19.12 -23.74 -2.23
CA ALA A 660 -18.69 -24.51 -3.40
C ALA A 660 -17.33 -24.05 -3.85
N THR A 661 -16.50 -24.97 -4.36
CA THR A 661 -15.19 -24.63 -4.93
C THR A 661 -15.11 -25.14 -6.36
N ILE A 662 -14.73 -24.27 -7.28
CA ILE A 662 -14.50 -24.60 -8.69
C ILE A 662 -13.01 -24.38 -8.96
N VAL A 663 -12.31 -25.42 -9.38
CA VAL A 663 -10.91 -25.38 -9.74
C VAL A 663 -10.78 -25.57 -11.24
N CYS A 664 -10.16 -24.60 -11.91
CA CYS A 664 -9.91 -24.58 -13.35
C CYS A 664 -8.41 -24.57 -13.61
N ASP A 665 -7.91 -25.52 -14.39
CA ASP A 665 -6.49 -25.62 -14.78
C ASP A 665 -6.36 -25.37 -16.28
N TYR A 666 -5.65 -24.32 -16.64
CA TYR A 666 -5.27 -24.02 -18.02
C TYR A 666 -3.75 -24.02 -18.16
N LYS A 667 -3.23 -25.05 -18.83
CA LYS A 667 -1.78 -25.22 -19.08
C LYS A 667 -0.90 -25.12 -17.85
N GLY A 668 -1.42 -25.58 -16.70
CA GLY A 668 -0.71 -25.57 -15.44
C GLY A 668 -0.92 -24.33 -14.58
N THR A 669 -1.57 -23.29 -15.09
CA THR A 669 -2.03 -22.13 -14.29
C THR A 669 -3.40 -22.43 -13.74
N VAL A 670 -3.50 -22.56 -12.42
CA VAL A 670 -4.72 -22.94 -11.72
C VAL A 670 -5.47 -21.69 -11.24
N LYS A 671 -6.76 -21.65 -11.51
CA LYS A 671 -7.68 -20.60 -11.10
C LYS A 671 -8.78 -21.24 -10.24
N THR A 672 -8.98 -20.75 -9.04
CA THR A 672 -9.93 -21.31 -8.08
C THR A 672 -11.02 -20.31 -7.77
N TYR A 673 -12.26 -20.68 -7.95
CA TYR A 673 -13.42 -19.87 -7.55
C TYR A 673 -14.03 -20.50 -6.30
N THR A 674 -14.20 -19.69 -5.25
CA THR A 674 -14.91 -20.10 -4.04
C THR A 674 -16.23 -19.35 -3.96
N LEU A 675 -17.33 -20.06 -4.09
CA LEU A 675 -18.67 -19.50 -3.97
C LEU A 675 -19.19 -19.73 -2.56
N GLN A 676 -19.34 -18.66 -1.79
CA GLN A 676 -20.08 -18.69 -0.53
C GLN A 676 -21.56 -18.43 -0.83
N LEU A 677 -22.39 -19.44 -0.65
CA LEU A 677 -23.83 -19.31 -0.91
C LEU A 677 -24.52 -18.70 0.30
N LYS A 678 -25.17 -17.55 0.11
CA LYS A 678 -25.86 -16.76 1.16
C LYS A 678 -27.24 -16.33 0.70
N THR A 679 -28.14 -16.02 1.62
CA THR A 679 -29.37 -15.29 1.29
C THR A 679 -29.14 -13.78 1.37
N ALA A 680 -29.91 -13.01 0.61
CA ALA A 680 -29.87 -11.54 0.63
C ALA A 680 -30.19 -10.94 2.04
N ASN A 681 -30.74 -11.72 2.95
CA ASN A 681 -31.12 -11.27 4.30
C ASN A 681 -30.07 -11.58 5.37
N GLU A 682 -28.97 -12.25 5.07
CA GLU A 682 -27.94 -12.61 6.08
C GLU A 682 -26.93 -11.52 6.39
N THR A 683 -26.98 -10.40 5.68
CA THR A 683 -26.24 -9.17 6.03
C THR A 683 -26.98 -8.35 7.10
N ALA A 684 -28.16 -8.76 7.53
CA ALA A 684 -28.96 -8.00 8.49
C ALA A 684 -28.53 -8.31 9.92
N THR A 685 -28.13 -7.28 10.64
CA THR A 685 -27.95 -7.22 12.09
C THR A 685 -27.04 -8.29 12.72
N ALA A 686 -25.74 -8.21 12.45
CA ALA A 686 -24.78 -8.91 13.29
C ALA A 686 -24.76 -8.25 14.69
N ILE A 687 -24.87 -9.06 15.75
CA ILE A 687 -24.68 -8.63 17.14
C ILE A 687 -23.47 -9.39 17.65
N LYS A 688 -22.50 -8.66 18.20
CA LYS A 688 -21.29 -9.26 18.78
C LYS A 688 -21.02 -8.68 20.16
N ILE A 689 -20.60 -9.54 21.06
CA ILE A 689 -20.06 -9.15 22.37
C ILE A 689 -18.54 -9.01 22.20
N VAL A 690 -18.01 -7.85 22.55
CA VAL A 690 -16.56 -7.61 22.58
C VAL A 690 -16.06 -7.89 23.98
N GLU A 691 -15.01 -8.70 24.09
CA GLU A 691 -14.48 -9.19 25.36
C GLU A 691 -15.60 -9.82 26.22
N ASP A 692 -15.82 -9.30 27.41
CA ASP A 692 -16.88 -9.71 28.35
C ASP A 692 -18.05 -8.72 28.44
N GLY A 693 -18.12 -7.77 27.48
CA GLY A 693 -19.10 -6.67 27.43
C GLY A 693 -18.64 -5.42 28.18
N GLY A 694 -17.38 -5.34 28.59
CA GLY A 694 -16.78 -4.19 29.29
C GLY A 694 -16.95 -4.21 30.80
N THR A 695 -16.24 -3.28 31.47
CA THR A 695 -16.16 -3.20 32.94
C THR A 695 -17.22 -2.26 33.55
N GLY A 696 -17.92 -1.48 32.73
CA GLY A 696 -18.95 -0.53 33.16
C GLY A 696 -20.17 -1.19 33.75
N ALA A 697 -21.12 -0.36 34.20
CA ALA A 697 -22.37 -0.80 34.84
C ALA A 697 -23.30 -1.54 33.85
N HIS A 698 -23.11 -1.35 32.53
CA HIS A 698 -23.97 -1.89 31.49
C HIS A 698 -23.15 -2.77 30.55
N LYS A 699 -23.51 -4.03 30.42
CA LYS A 699 -22.84 -4.87 29.40
C LYS A 699 -23.09 -4.31 28.01
N ALA A 700 -22.02 -4.02 27.28
CA ALA A 700 -22.08 -3.45 25.96
C ALA A 700 -22.05 -4.54 24.85
N ILE A 701 -22.60 -4.18 23.71
CA ILE A 701 -22.59 -4.98 22.49
C ILE A 701 -22.20 -4.09 21.31
N MET A 702 -21.66 -4.73 20.28
CA MET A 702 -21.39 -4.16 18.98
C MET A 702 -22.47 -4.63 17.99
N VAL A 703 -23.11 -3.68 17.28
CA VAL A 703 -24.21 -3.98 16.35
C VAL A 703 -24.07 -3.22 15.04
N THR A 704 -24.66 -3.78 13.97
CA THR A 704 -24.95 -3.06 12.72
C THR A 704 -26.43 -2.77 12.65
N GLU A 705 -26.81 -1.56 12.31
CA GLU A 705 -28.21 -1.16 12.12
C GLU A 705 -28.55 -1.15 10.62
N PRO A 706 -29.69 -1.71 10.20
CA PRO A 706 -30.04 -1.83 8.77
C PRO A 706 -30.13 -0.50 8.03
N ASP A 707 -30.47 0.56 8.71
CA ASP A 707 -30.61 1.91 8.17
C ASP A 707 -29.34 2.77 8.32
N LEU A 708 -28.25 2.16 8.85
CA LEU A 708 -26.90 2.73 8.93
C LEU A 708 -25.82 1.65 8.66
N PRO A 709 -25.86 0.97 7.50
CA PRO A 709 -25.07 -0.25 7.26
C PRO A 709 -23.56 -0.02 7.17
N ALA A 710 -23.13 1.21 6.87
CA ALA A 710 -21.71 1.59 6.77
C ALA A 710 -21.10 2.04 8.11
N HIS A 711 -21.78 1.76 9.22
CA HIS A 711 -21.34 2.10 10.58
C HIS A 711 -21.47 0.90 11.52
N THR A 712 -20.65 0.93 12.55
CA THR A 712 -20.70 -0.01 13.66
C THR A 712 -21.07 0.73 14.94
N ILE A 713 -22.10 0.24 15.65
CA ILE A 713 -22.61 0.89 16.85
C ILE A 713 -22.24 0.06 18.07
N PHE A 714 -21.57 0.67 19.03
CA PHE A 714 -21.30 0.11 20.35
C PHE A 714 -22.28 0.75 21.34
N ARG A 715 -23.01 -0.08 22.08
CA ARG A 715 -24.05 0.39 23.01
C ARG A 715 -24.32 -0.58 24.13
N PRO A 716 -24.93 -0.15 25.23
CA PRO A 716 -25.49 -1.07 26.21
C PRO A 716 -26.42 -2.11 25.54
N ALA A 717 -26.29 -3.37 25.94
CA ALA A 717 -27.10 -4.47 25.42
C ALA A 717 -28.59 -4.24 25.71
N ASP A 718 -28.91 -3.85 26.96
CA ASP A 718 -30.28 -3.53 27.39
C ASP A 718 -30.54 -2.02 27.33
N LEU A 719 -31.28 -1.60 26.32
CA LEU A 719 -31.73 -0.23 26.16
C LEU A 719 -32.95 0.11 27.01
N SER A 720 -33.58 -0.86 27.70
CA SER A 720 -34.78 -0.60 28.52
C SER A 720 -34.48 0.22 29.79
N GLU A 721 -33.23 0.20 30.22
CA GLU A 721 -32.74 0.97 31.36
C GLU A 721 -32.68 2.49 31.08
N PHE A 722 -32.78 2.89 29.79
CA PHE A 722 -32.60 4.27 29.35
C PHE A 722 -33.86 4.90 28.81
N GLY A 723 -33.96 6.22 28.93
CA GLY A 723 -35.09 7.01 28.48
C GLY A 723 -34.89 8.48 28.80
N LYS A 724 -35.98 9.29 28.78
CA LYS A 724 -35.88 10.73 28.94
C LYS A 724 -35.25 11.20 30.25
N SER A 725 -35.33 10.39 31.32
CA SER A 725 -34.73 10.73 32.65
C SER A 725 -33.27 10.32 32.76
N ASN A 726 -32.80 9.39 31.91
CA ASN A 726 -31.44 8.85 31.86
C ASN A 726 -31.05 8.54 30.41
N PRO A 727 -30.95 9.58 29.54
CA PRO A 727 -30.65 9.36 28.15
C PRO A 727 -29.12 9.12 27.92
N LEU A 728 -28.78 8.26 26.96
CA LEU A 728 -27.42 7.92 26.59
C LEU A 728 -26.74 9.06 25.80
N PRO A 729 -25.60 9.59 26.24
CA PRO A 729 -24.76 10.46 25.42
C PRO A 729 -24.29 9.70 24.16
N VAL A 730 -24.05 10.44 23.07
CA VAL A 730 -23.66 9.91 21.77
C VAL A 730 -22.23 10.33 21.43
N ILE A 731 -21.45 9.41 20.92
CA ILE A 731 -20.09 9.65 20.43
C ILE A 731 -20.02 9.18 18.99
N VAL A 732 -19.58 10.02 18.06
CA VAL A 732 -19.21 9.61 16.71
C VAL A 732 -17.71 9.42 16.61
N TRP A 733 -17.26 8.28 16.09
CA TRP A 733 -15.87 7.87 16.10
C TRP A 733 -15.31 7.65 14.69
N GLY A 734 -14.11 8.22 14.43
CA GLY A 734 -13.33 7.97 13.24
C GLY A 734 -12.11 7.07 13.52
N ASN A 735 -11.80 6.16 12.59
CA ASN A 735 -10.73 5.17 12.77
C ASN A 735 -9.38 5.67 12.27
N GLY A 736 -8.30 5.08 12.81
CA GLY A 736 -6.94 5.28 12.30
C GLY A 736 -6.82 4.87 10.82
N ALA A 737 -5.90 5.50 10.08
CA ALA A 737 -5.72 5.34 8.64
C ALA A 737 -7.00 5.50 7.81
N CYS A 738 -8.04 6.13 8.37
CA CYS A 738 -9.39 6.21 7.80
C CYS A 738 -9.97 4.85 7.37
N VAL A 739 -9.55 3.77 8.03
CA VAL A 739 -10.05 2.43 7.74
C VAL A 739 -11.54 2.36 7.97
N ASN A 740 -12.25 1.79 7.01
CA ASN A 740 -13.71 1.70 7.06
C ASN A 740 -14.19 0.52 7.93
N SER A 741 -13.55 0.37 9.10
CA SER A 741 -13.89 -0.61 10.14
C SER A 741 -13.27 -0.22 11.49
N PRO A 742 -13.97 -0.35 12.61
CA PRO A 742 -13.45 -0.04 13.94
C PRO A 742 -12.66 -1.19 14.59
N TRP A 743 -12.20 -2.17 13.83
CA TRP A 743 -11.59 -3.39 14.37
C TRP A 743 -10.48 -3.13 15.40
N GLU A 744 -9.55 -2.25 15.09
CA GLU A 744 -8.41 -1.95 15.97
C GLU A 744 -8.81 -1.22 17.27
N HIS A 745 -10.02 -0.67 17.31
CA HIS A 745 -10.50 0.14 18.41
C HIS A 745 -11.64 -0.51 19.21
N MET A 746 -12.03 -1.74 18.89
CA MET A 746 -13.21 -2.40 19.46
C MET A 746 -13.21 -2.42 20.98
N ASN A 747 -12.09 -2.78 21.62
CA ASN A 747 -12.00 -2.92 23.07
C ASN A 747 -12.23 -1.57 23.76
N PHE A 748 -11.61 -0.50 23.21
CA PHE A 748 -11.77 0.86 23.70
C PHE A 748 -13.21 1.40 23.54
N LEU A 749 -13.81 1.20 22.36
CA LEU A 749 -15.15 1.70 22.07
C LEU A 749 -16.22 0.93 22.87
N ASN A 750 -16.02 -0.39 23.02
CA ASN A 750 -16.91 -1.21 23.82
C ASN A 750 -16.83 -0.87 25.31
N GLU A 751 -15.64 -0.59 25.83
CA GLU A 751 -15.45 -0.15 27.20
C GLU A 751 -16.22 1.16 27.46
N ILE A 752 -16.07 2.16 26.57
CA ILE A 752 -16.82 3.41 26.67
C ILE A 752 -18.33 3.15 26.68
N ALA A 753 -18.81 2.28 25.77
CA ALA A 753 -20.24 1.95 25.70
C ALA A 753 -20.75 1.28 26.98
N SER A 754 -19.93 0.44 27.63
CA SER A 754 -20.29 -0.24 28.88
C SER A 754 -20.53 0.73 30.04
N HIS A 755 -19.99 1.92 29.96
CA HIS A 755 -20.21 3.02 30.93
C HIS A 755 -21.42 3.90 30.57
N GLY A 756 -22.34 3.43 29.73
CA GLY A 756 -23.59 4.12 29.42
C GLY A 756 -23.43 5.21 28.38
N TYR A 757 -22.82 4.89 27.27
CA TYR A 757 -22.70 5.71 26.07
C TYR A 757 -23.16 4.92 24.85
N VAL A 758 -23.54 5.63 23.78
CA VAL A 758 -23.66 5.05 22.44
C VAL A 758 -22.51 5.58 21.59
N VAL A 759 -21.70 4.69 21.05
CA VAL A 759 -20.60 5.04 20.15
C VAL A 759 -20.94 4.59 18.75
N ILE A 760 -21.01 5.52 17.81
CA ILE A 760 -21.27 5.29 16.39
C ILE A 760 -19.94 5.42 15.66
N ALA A 761 -19.31 4.30 15.38
CA ALA A 761 -18.03 4.28 14.69
C ALA A 761 -18.23 4.21 13.18
N THR A 762 -17.44 4.96 12.42
CA THR A 762 -17.41 4.85 10.97
C THR A 762 -16.95 3.45 10.54
N GLY A 763 -17.56 2.92 9.50
CA GLY A 763 -17.15 1.67 8.88
C GLY A 763 -17.90 0.43 9.35
N TYR A 764 -17.70 -0.61 8.56
CA TYR A 764 -18.42 -1.88 8.70
C TYR A 764 -17.98 -2.67 9.93
N MET A 765 -18.95 -3.38 10.52
CA MET A 765 -18.68 -4.29 11.64
C MET A 765 -17.59 -5.30 11.27
N PRO A 766 -16.58 -5.46 12.13
CA PRO A 766 -15.59 -6.53 12.01
C PRO A 766 -16.28 -7.89 12.15
N VAL A 767 -16.19 -8.71 11.13
CA VAL A 767 -16.71 -10.07 11.11
C VAL A 767 -15.62 -11.05 10.63
N PRO A 768 -15.54 -12.25 11.18
CA PRO A 768 -14.57 -13.25 10.75
C PRO A 768 -14.65 -13.51 9.24
N GLY A 769 -13.49 -13.56 8.59
CA GLY A 769 -13.38 -13.80 7.15
C GLY A 769 -13.57 -12.57 6.27
N ARG A 770 -14.05 -11.45 6.80
CA ARG A 770 -14.14 -10.21 6.01
C ARG A 770 -12.74 -9.62 5.82
N ARG A 771 -12.37 -9.32 4.58
CA ARG A 771 -11.03 -8.86 4.19
C ARG A 771 -11.02 -7.47 3.60
N ASP A 772 -12.10 -7.08 2.95
CA ASP A 772 -12.27 -5.77 2.35
C ASP A 772 -13.42 -5.02 3.03
N TYR A 773 -13.11 -3.81 3.48
CA TYR A 773 -14.09 -2.90 4.10
C TYR A 773 -14.44 -1.73 3.15
N GLY A 774 -14.06 -1.84 1.87
CA GLY A 774 -14.31 -0.81 0.88
C GLY A 774 -13.37 0.40 0.99
N PRO A 775 -13.74 1.53 0.38
CA PRO A 775 -12.93 2.75 0.38
C PRO A 775 -12.72 3.30 1.79
N MET A 776 -11.73 4.16 1.94
CA MET A 776 -11.47 4.88 3.19
C MET A 776 -12.75 5.57 3.69
N SER A 777 -12.96 5.55 5.01
CA SER A 777 -14.05 6.30 5.62
C SER A 777 -13.85 7.81 5.45
N SER A 778 -14.94 8.55 5.37
CA SER A 778 -14.93 10.02 5.22
C SER A 778 -15.33 10.74 6.53
N ALA A 779 -15.03 12.05 6.59
CA ALA A 779 -15.51 12.89 7.68
C ALA A 779 -17.06 12.97 7.71
N ASP A 780 -17.69 12.90 6.54
CA ASP A 780 -19.16 12.95 6.42
C ASP A 780 -19.85 11.79 7.14
N GLN A 781 -19.20 10.61 7.21
CA GLN A 781 -19.77 9.47 7.96
C GLN A 781 -19.94 9.77 9.47
N GLN A 782 -19.11 10.60 10.08
CA GLN A 782 -19.37 11.03 11.46
C GLN A 782 -20.65 11.88 11.55
N ILE A 783 -20.90 12.73 10.55
CA ILE A 783 -22.13 13.54 10.47
C ILE A 783 -23.34 12.64 10.22
N GLU A 784 -23.26 11.69 9.30
CA GLU A 784 -24.29 10.68 9.06
C GLU A 784 -24.67 9.94 10.35
N GLY A 785 -23.68 9.61 11.20
CA GLY A 785 -23.93 9.01 12.52
C GLY A 785 -24.75 9.91 13.44
N ILE A 786 -24.49 11.22 13.45
CA ILE A 786 -25.28 12.20 14.23
C ILE A 786 -26.70 12.29 13.66
N ASP A 787 -26.84 12.41 12.33
CA ASP A 787 -28.13 12.52 11.66
C ASP A 787 -29.00 11.27 11.90
N TRP A 788 -28.36 10.08 11.87
CA TRP A 788 -29.01 8.83 12.21
C TRP A 788 -29.49 8.83 13.69
N ALA A 789 -28.65 9.27 14.63
CA ALA A 789 -29.03 9.32 16.04
C ALA A 789 -30.25 10.23 16.28
N GLU A 790 -30.31 11.38 15.60
CA GLU A 790 -31.48 12.29 15.64
C GLU A 790 -32.73 11.59 15.09
N LYS A 791 -32.60 10.93 13.92
CA LYS A 791 -33.70 10.20 13.27
C LYS A 791 -34.25 9.09 14.17
N VAL A 792 -33.40 8.18 14.66
CA VAL A 792 -33.88 7.02 15.44
C VAL A 792 -34.38 7.39 16.83
N ASN A 793 -33.87 8.47 17.41
CA ASN A 793 -34.36 8.99 18.70
C ASN A 793 -35.74 9.63 18.60
N ALA A 794 -36.12 10.09 17.41
CA ALA A 794 -37.43 10.68 17.12
C ALA A 794 -38.48 9.66 16.64
N ASP A 795 -38.05 8.48 16.16
CA ASP A 795 -38.96 7.46 15.61
C ASP A 795 -39.51 6.54 16.70
N PRO A 796 -40.84 6.56 16.95
CA PRO A 796 -41.47 5.69 17.94
C PRO A 796 -41.30 4.16 17.66
N ALA A 797 -41.00 3.76 16.44
CA ALA A 797 -40.75 2.39 16.10
C ALA A 797 -39.31 1.93 16.40
N SER A 798 -38.41 2.88 16.62
CA SER A 798 -37.00 2.60 16.88
C SER A 798 -36.76 2.10 18.30
N PRO A 799 -35.87 1.13 18.52
CA PRO A 799 -35.41 0.74 19.84
C PRO A 799 -34.71 1.87 20.61
N TYR A 800 -34.26 2.92 19.90
CA TYR A 800 -33.60 4.10 20.46
C TYR A 800 -34.56 5.24 20.78
N PHE A 801 -35.85 5.11 20.55
CA PHE A 801 -36.84 6.18 20.74
C PHE A 801 -36.79 6.82 22.12
N GLY A 802 -36.44 8.11 22.15
CA GLY A 802 -36.35 8.92 23.39
C GLY A 802 -35.26 8.49 24.35
N LYS A 803 -34.27 7.71 23.92
CA LYS A 803 -33.19 7.17 24.76
C LYS A 803 -31.86 7.86 24.59
N LEU A 804 -31.65 8.60 23.48
CA LEU A 804 -30.40 9.27 23.18
C LEU A 804 -30.40 10.71 23.66
N ASN A 805 -29.26 11.15 24.23
CA ASN A 805 -29.07 12.53 24.65
C ASN A 805 -28.46 13.37 23.52
N LEU A 806 -29.30 13.93 22.67
CA LEU A 806 -28.89 14.76 21.54
C LEU A 806 -28.28 16.12 21.96
N ASN A 807 -28.35 16.47 23.26
CA ASN A 807 -27.62 17.62 23.81
C ASN A 807 -26.24 17.28 24.37
N ALA A 808 -25.81 16.02 24.27
CA ALA A 808 -24.54 15.51 24.77
C ALA A 808 -23.88 14.61 23.67
N ILE A 809 -23.43 15.25 22.60
CA ILE A 809 -22.81 14.60 21.47
C ILE A 809 -21.32 14.96 21.43
N ALA A 810 -20.43 13.97 21.34
CA ALA A 810 -19.01 14.17 21.10
C ALA A 810 -18.60 13.63 19.74
N ALA A 811 -17.62 14.27 19.13
CA ALA A 811 -16.86 13.68 18.03
C ALA A 811 -15.47 13.29 18.53
N ALA A 812 -15.01 12.12 18.11
CA ALA A 812 -13.73 11.57 18.51
C ALA A 812 -13.11 10.75 17.37
N GLY A 813 -11.80 10.55 17.42
CA GLY A 813 -11.15 9.70 16.43
C GLY A 813 -9.65 9.61 16.63
N MET A 814 -9.09 8.50 16.12
CA MET A 814 -7.66 8.21 16.19
C MET A 814 -6.99 8.53 14.84
N SER A 815 -5.82 9.21 14.89
CA SER A 815 -4.99 9.47 13.70
C SER A 815 -5.80 10.13 12.57
N CYS A 816 -5.97 9.49 11.41
CA CYS A 816 -6.85 9.96 10.33
C CYS A 816 -8.28 10.26 10.82
N GLY A 817 -8.85 9.43 11.70
CA GLY A 817 -10.16 9.69 12.33
C GLY A 817 -10.17 10.95 13.19
N GLY A 818 -9.05 11.32 13.79
CA GLY A 818 -8.88 12.60 14.48
C GLY A 818 -8.91 13.80 13.51
N LEU A 819 -8.36 13.65 12.30
CA LEU A 819 -8.50 14.66 11.23
C LEU A 819 -9.95 14.79 10.75
N GLN A 820 -10.69 13.66 10.63
CA GLN A 820 -12.14 13.67 10.36
C GLN A 820 -12.90 14.44 11.44
N THR A 821 -12.56 14.18 12.72
CA THR A 821 -13.15 14.88 13.86
C THR A 821 -12.87 16.38 13.82
N LEU A 822 -11.64 16.79 13.49
CA LEU A 822 -11.27 18.20 13.36
C LEU A 822 -11.95 18.87 12.15
N SER A 823 -12.20 18.13 11.07
CA SER A 823 -12.98 18.62 9.92
C SER A 823 -14.42 18.98 10.31
N ASN A 824 -14.98 18.25 11.26
CA ASN A 824 -16.36 18.41 11.73
C ASN A 824 -16.49 19.30 12.97
N ALA A 825 -15.40 19.85 13.50
CA ALA A 825 -15.36 20.55 14.78
C ALA A 825 -16.27 21.80 14.86
N ALA A 826 -16.69 22.35 13.71
CA ALA A 826 -17.63 23.49 13.62
C ALA A 826 -19.11 23.10 13.78
N ASP A 827 -19.46 21.80 13.75
CA ASP A 827 -20.86 21.35 13.90
C ASP A 827 -21.40 21.73 15.27
N LYS A 828 -22.48 22.52 15.33
CA LYS A 828 -23.04 23.11 16.57
C LYS A 828 -23.72 22.09 17.50
N ARG A 829 -23.96 20.88 17.01
CA ARG A 829 -24.49 19.78 17.82
C ARG A 829 -23.44 19.21 18.78
N LEU A 830 -22.14 19.32 18.40
CA LEU A 830 -21.04 18.82 19.22
C LEU A 830 -20.89 19.60 20.55
N LYS A 831 -20.61 18.89 21.62
CA LYS A 831 -20.37 19.39 22.97
C LYS A 831 -18.99 19.04 23.50
N SER A 832 -18.28 18.14 22.85
CA SER A 832 -16.94 17.69 23.21
C SER A 832 -16.20 17.18 22.01
N LEU A 833 -14.88 17.37 21.98
CA LEU A 833 -13.98 16.74 21.02
C LEU A 833 -12.92 15.92 21.76
N MET A 834 -12.54 14.78 21.17
CA MET A 834 -11.43 13.96 21.66
C MET A 834 -10.56 13.57 20.46
N ILE A 835 -9.36 14.13 20.37
CA ILE A 835 -8.40 13.97 19.29
C ILE A 835 -7.32 13.01 19.80
N CYS A 836 -7.38 11.78 19.31
CA CYS A 836 -6.57 10.67 19.80
C CYS A 836 -5.42 10.38 18.82
N ASN A 837 -4.16 10.40 19.30
CA ASN A 837 -2.97 10.19 18.47
C ASN A 837 -3.06 10.94 17.13
N SER A 838 -3.47 12.22 17.16
CA SER A 838 -3.76 13.01 15.98
C SER A 838 -3.48 14.49 16.19
N GLY A 839 -3.52 15.25 15.11
CA GLY A 839 -3.37 16.69 15.07
C GLY A 839 -3.21 17.15 13.63
N LEU A 840 -3.62 18.38 13.32
CA LEU A 840 -3.55 18.96 11.99
C LEU A 840 -2.11 19.05 11.51
N PHE A 841 -1.89 18.75 10.26
CA PHE A 841 -0.59 18.97 9.64
C PHE A 841 -0.32 20.47 9.44
N VAL A 842 0.93 20.86 9.55
CA VAL A 842 1.35 22.25 9.25
C VAL A 842 1.30 22.50 7.73
N ASP A 843 1.66 21.48 6.96
CA ASP A 843 1.57 21.51 5.49
C ASP A 843 0.52 20.49 5.02
N PRO A 844 -0.57 20.96 4.39
CA PRO A 844 -1.63 20.05 3.92
C PRO A 844 -1.22 19.10 2.79
N GLN A 845 -0.15 19.38 2.07
CA GLN A 845 0.32 18.51 0.98
C GLN A 845 0.95 17.18 1.48
N VAL A 846 0.93 16.99 2.78
CA VAL A 846 1.59 15.91 3.53
C VAL A 846 0.74 14.67 3.67
N ALA A 847 -0.57 14.81 3.55
CA ALA A 847 -1.47 13.69 3.79
C ALA A 847 -1.39 12.63 2.70
N MET A 848 -1.69 11.41 3.11
CA MET A 848 -1.99 10.36 2.14
C MET A 848 -3.22 10.76 1.30
N PRO A 849 -3.27 10.39 0.03
CA PRO A 849 -4.44 10.63 -0.81
C PRO A 849 -5.73 10.12 -0.14
N GLY A 850 -6.77 10.95 -0.15
CA GLY A 850 -8.06 10.62 0.46
C GLY A 850 -8.19 10.97 1.95
N MET A 851 -7.11 11.38 2.64
CA MET A 851 -7.23 11.87 4.01
C MET A 851 -7.86 13.27 4.06
N PRO A 852 -8.72 13.58 5.04
CA PRO A 852 -9.22 14.93 5.26
C PRO A 852 -8.08 15.86 5.72
N MET A 853 -8.07 17.08 5.20
CA MET A 853 -6.97 18.05 5.42
C MET A 853 -7.48 19.43 5.85
N PRO A 854 -8.16 19.55 6.99
CA PRO A 854 -8.48 20.86 7.53
C PRO A 854 -7.19 21.64 7.84
N GLN A 855 -7.25 22.93 7.60
CA GLN A 855 -6.11 23.83 7.84
C GLN A 855 -6.02 24.21 9.33
N LYS A 856 -4.83 24.59 9.79
CA LYS A 856 -4.61 25.05 11.18
C LYS A 856 -5.54 26.18 11.60
N GLU A 857 -6.00 27.00 10.66
CA GLU A 857 -6.94 28.10 10.87
C GLU A 857 -8.32 27.62 11.35
N SER A 858 -8.73 26.40 10.97
CA SER A 858 -10.02 25.81 11.40
C SER A 858 -10.07 25.50 12.89
N LEU A 859 -8.92 25.44 13.57
CA LEU A 859 -8.89 25.31 15.03
C LEU A 859 -9.65 26.44 15.75
N LYS A 860 -9.79 27.62 15.12
CA LYS A 860 -10.57 28.74 15.65
C LYS A 860 -12.08 28.50 15.63
N GLU A 861 -12.54 27.53 14.85
CA GLU A 861 -13.95 27.15 14.74
C GLU A 861 -14.38 26.19 15.85
N ILE A 862 -13.42 25.60 16.56
CA ILE A 862 -13.69 24.75 17.73
C ILE A 862 -14.42 25.62 18.79
N HIS A 863 -15.61 25.18 19.16
CA HIS A 863 -16.46 25.92 20.11
C HIS A 863 -16.78 25.12 21.37
N THR A 864 -16.20 23.94 21.51
CA THR A 864 -16.43 22.97 22.60
C THR A 864 -15.11 22.62 23.31
N PRO A 865 -15.15 22.05 24.51
CA PRO A 865 -13.98 21.46 25.13
C PRO A 865 -13.30 20.44 24.21
N VAL A 866 -11.96 20.41 24.21
CA VAL A 866 -11.15 19.49 23.41
C VAL A 866 -10.07 18.81 24.24
N LEU A 867 -10.00 17.49 24.12
CA LEU A 867 -8.91 16.65 24.63
C LEU A 867 -8.03 16.19 23.49
N TYR A 868 -6.73 16.42 23.59
CA TYR A 868 -5.71 15.73 22.84
C TYR A 868 -5.17 14.58 23.69
N LEU A 869 -5.40 13.34 23.27
CA LEU A 869 -4.96 12.12 23.92
C LEU A 869 -3.86 11.50 23.07
N LEU A 870 -2.60 11.63 23.49
CA LEU A 870 -1.44 11.38 22.65
C LEU A 870 -0.54 10.29 23.24
N GLY A 871 0.21 9.61 22.37
CA GLY A 871 1.09 8.48 22.70
C GLY A 871 2.50 8.85 23.17
N GLY A 872 2.73 10.12 23.59
CA GLY A 872 4.05 10.58 23.98
C GLY A 872 4.91 11.04 22.80
N LYS A 873 6.19 11.32 23.02
CA LYS A 873 7.11 11.86 21.99
C LYS A 873 7.39 10.89 20.87
N GLU A 874 7.20 9.62 21.09
CA GLU A 874 7.34 8.52 20.11
C GLU A 874 6.12 8.42 19.18
N ASP A 875 5.03 9.07 19.50
CA ASP A 875 3.85 9.17 18.64
C ASP A 875 4.13 10.14 17.46
N ILE A 876 3.99 9.65 16.23
CA ILE A 876 4.18 10.47 15.01
C ILE A 876 3.26 11.70 14.98
N ALA A 877 2.11 11.64 15.65
CA ALA A 877 1.15 12.74 15.74
C ALA A 877 1.46 13.70 16.90
N TYR A 878 2.38 13.38 17.81
CA TYR A 878 2.65 14.17 19.00
C TYR A 878 2.92 15.64 18.69
N GLY A 879 3.83 15.89 17.75
CA GLY A 879 4.20 17.25 17.38
C GLY A 879 3.04 18.06 16.79
N ASN A 880 2.20 17.41 15.98
CA ASN A 880 1.03 18.06 15.38
C ASN A 880 -0.04 18.35 16.41
N GLY A 881 -0.32 17.38 17.30
CA GLY A 881 -1.31 17.52 18.37
C GLY A 881 -0.90 18.58 19.41
N MET A 882 0.38 18.63 19.80
CA MET A 882 0.88 19.66 20.73
C MET A 882 0.91 21.05 20.11
N ASP A 883 1.17 21.18 18.78
CA ASP A 883 1.05 22.45 18.06
C ASP A 883 -0.41 22.93 17.98
N ASP A 884 -1.35 22.01 17.72
CA ASP A 884 -2.79 22.33 17.78
C ASP A 884 -3.19 22.82 19.19
N PHE A 885 -2.82 22.05 20.21
CA PHE A 885 -3.05 22.42 21.61
C PHE A 885 -2.46 23.80 21.92
N ALA A 886 -1.24 24.11 21.44
CA ALA A 886 -0.62 25.41 21.64
C ALA A 886 -1.42 26.57 21.04
N ARG A 887 -2.11 26.35 19.91
CA ARG A 887 -2.91 27.37 19.19
C ARG A 887 -4.31 27.59 19.75
N ILE A 888 -4.87 26.60 20.46
CA ILE A 888 -6.21 26.69 21.05
C ILE A 888 -6.14 27.43 22.40
N ASP A 889 -6.79 28.59 22.49
CA ASP A 889 -6.80 29.43 23.70
C ASP A 889 -8.18 29.96 24.08
N HIS A 890 -9.23 29.62 23.34
CA HIS A 890 -10.58 30.18 23.42
C HIS A 890 -11.62 29.20 24.01
N VAL A 891 -11.25 27.91 24.14
CA VAL A 891 -12.07 26.87 24.81
C VAL A 891 -11.21 26.14 25.85
N LEU A 892 -11.86 25.30 26.68
CA LEU A 892 -11.13 24.36 27.52
C LEU A 892 -10.37 23.39 26.61
N ALA A 893 -9.04 23.36 26.72
CA ALA A 893 -8.19 22.42 26.03
C ALA A 893 -7.30 21.65 27.01
N VAL A 894 -7.21 20.36 26.84
CA VAL A 894 -6.34 19.45 27.60
C VAL A 894 -5.48 18.65 26.64
N ALA A 895 -4.20 18.51 26.93
CA ALA A 895 -3.29 17.57 26.28
C ALA A 895 -2.81 16.57 27.33
N ALA A 896 -3.23 15.32 27.20
CA ALA A 896 -2.84 14.19 28.04
C ALA A 896 -1.96 13.24 27.23
N ASN A 897 -0.77 12.96 27.75
CA ASN A 897 0.24 12.15 27.05
C ASN A 897 0.61 10.92 27.88
N TYR A 898 0.64 9.77 27.22
CA TYR A 898 1.12 8.50 27.75
C TYR A 898 2.12 7.87 26.77
N PRO A 899 3.35 7.53 27.19
CA PRO A 899 4.43 7.16 26.27
C PRO A 899 4.26 5.72 25.74
N VAL A 900 3.35 5.54 24.82
CA VAL A 900 2.98 4.22 24.22
C VAL A 900 3.05 4.25 22.70
N GLY A 901 3.49 5.38 22.10
CA GLY A 901 3.58 5.54 20.65
C GLY A 901 2.24 5.76 19.96
N HIS A 902 2.25 5.69 18.62
CA HIS A 902 1.06 6.00 17.80
C HIS A 902 -0.09 5.00 17.96
N GLY A 903 0.21 3.76 18.33
CA GLY A 903 -0.79 2.72 18.54
C GLY A 903 -1.74 2.93 19.71
N GLY A 904 -1.39 3.79 20.68
CA GLY A 904 -2.20 3.97 21.89
C GLY A 904 -2.40 2.67 22.66
N THR A 905 -3.50 2.60 23.41
CA THR A 905 -3.86 1.38 24.17
C THR A 905 -5.20 0.79 23.73
N TYR A 906 -5.74 1.18 22.57
CA TYR A 906 -7.10 0.86 22.12
C TYR A 906 -7.40 -0.65 22.03
N GLY A 907 -6.43 -1.44 21.58
CA GLY A 907 -6.54 -2.90 21.43
C GLY A 907 -6.25 -3.68 22.72
N GLN A 908 -5.78 -3.02 23.78
CA GLN A 908 -5.55 -3.65 25.08
C GLN A 908 -6.88 -4.05 25.74
N PRO A 909 -6.89 -4.98 26.70
CA PRO A 909 -8.08 -5.31 27.43
C PRO A 909 -8.79 -4.07 27.98
N HIS A 910 -10.06 -3.93 27.65
CA HIS A 910 -10.90 -2.79 28.00
C HIS A 910 -10.34 -1.43 27.54
N GLY A 911 -9.52 -1.41 26.48
CA GLY A 911 -8.93 -0.18 25.94
C GLY A 911 -7.79 0.41 26.78
N GLY A 912 -7.33 -0.29 27.80
CA GLY A 912 -6.16 0.06 28.61
C GLY A 912 -6.24 1.45 29.26
N GLU A 913 -5.10 2.11 29.38
CA GLU A 913 -4.96 3.43 30.01
C GLU A 913 -5.77 4.52 29.30
N PHE A 914 -5.90 4.44 27.98
CA PHE A 914 -6.62 5.45 27.19
C PHE A 914 -8.11 5.48 27.50
N SER A 915 -8.75 4.32 27.73
CA SER A 915 -10.18 4.26 28.07
C SER A 915 -10.48 4.94 29.41
N ILE A 916 -9.60 4.80 30.39
CA ILE A 916 -9.76 5.42 31.70
C ILE A 916 -9.78 6.96 31.58
N VAL A 917 -8.84 7.50 30.81
CA VAL A 917 -8.73 8.95 30.61
C VAL A 917 -9.89 9.47 29.73
N ALA A 918 -10.24 8.74 28.68
CA ALA A 918 -11.37 9.05 27.82
C ALA A 918 -12.69 9.09 28.60
N LEU A 919 -12.96 8.10 29.45
CA LEU A 919 -14.16 8.07 30.29
C LEU A 919 -14.23 9.28 31.23
N LYS A 920 -13.14 9.64 31.90
CA LYS A 920 -13.10 10.85 32.75
C LYS A 920 -13.39 12.12 31.96
N TRP A 921 -12.89 12.20 30.71
CA TRP A 921 -13.17 13.33 29.82
C TRP A 921 -14.66 13.39 29.40
N LEU A 922 -15.20 12.24 28.98
CA LEU A 922 -16.59 12.14 28.56
C LEU A 922 -17.58 12.34 29.71
N ASP A 923 -17.28 11.83 30.89
CA ASP A 923 -18.10 12.11 32.10
C ASP A 923 -18.13 13.62 32.44
N LEU A 924 -16.96 14.29 32.36
CA LEU A 924 -16.86 15.74 32.57
C LEU A 924 -17.68 16.52 31.55
N THR A 925 -17.56 16.18 30.26
CA THR A 925 -18.07 17.03 29.18
C THR A 925 -19.48 16.67 28.71
N LEU A 926 -19.87 15.39 28.78
CA LEU A 926 -21.20 14.95 28.32
C LEU A 926 -22.18 14.62 29.45
N LYS A 927 -21.68 14.10 30.57
CA LYS A 927 -22.55 13.83 31.76
C LYS A 927 -22.51 14.92 32.80
N SER A 928 -21.72 15.99 32.56
CA SER A 928 -21.57 17.14 33.47
C SER A 928 -21.07 16.76 34.88
N ASP A 929 -20.29 15.66 34.97
CA ASP A 929 -19.65 15.26 36.22
C ASP A 929 -18.49 16.18 36.54
N ARG A 930 -18.76 17.22 37.34
CA ARG A 930 -17.76 18.20 37.74
C ARG A 930 -16.67 17.63 38.64
N SER A 931 -16.90 16.46 39.25
CA SER A 931 -15.84 15.80 40.02
C SER A 931 -14.68 15.34 39.13
N ALA A 932 -14.95 15.03 37.87
CA ALA A 932 -13.90 14.67 36.90
C ALA A 932 -13.01 15.86 36.47
N MET A 933 -13.34 17.09 36.85
CA MET A 933 -12.52 18.27 36.50
C MET A 933 -11.14 18.22 37.16
N SER A 934 -11.05 17.78 38.42
CA SER A 934 -9.78 17.66 39.15
C SER A 934 -8.83 16.64 38.55
N TYR A 935 -9.37 15.72 37.72
CA TYR A 935 -8.56 14.74 37.02
C TYR A 935 -7.62 15.41 36.02
N PHE A 936 -8.04 16.50 35.37
CA PHE A 936 -7.29 17.19 34.33
C PHE A 936 -6.77 18.57 34.73
N ILE A 937 -7.42 19.24 35.66
CA ILE A 937 -7.23 20.66 35.94
C ILE A 937 -6.95 20.88 37.43
N GLY A 938 -5.94 21.66 37.72
CA GLY A 938 -5.58 22.05 39.09
C GLY A 938 -4.08 22.10 39.30
N PRO A 939 -3.61 22.45 40.46
CA PRO A 939 -2.18 22.52 40.77
C PRO A 939 -1.55 21.11 40.80
N ARG A 940 -2.33 20.08 41.02
CA ARG A 940 -1.89 18.66 40.95
C ARG A 940 -3.06 17.84 40.41
N PRO A 941 -3.19 17.74 39.07
CA PRO A 941 -4.23 16.92 38.46
C PRO A 941 -4.12 15.43 38.84
N GLU A 942 -5.22 14.77 39.12
CA GLU A 942 -5.28 13.38 39.60
C GLU A 942 -4.67 12.38 38.58
N ILE A 943 -4.74 12.67 37.27
CA ILE A 943 -4.11 11.87 36.24
C ILE A 943 -2.61 11.64 36.51
N LEU A 944 -1.92 12.59 37.17
CA LEU A 944 -0.49 12.49 37.52
C LEU A 944 -0.21 11.48 38.65
N GLU A 945 -1.26 10.95 39.29
CA GLU A 945 -1.10 9.85 40.26
C GLU A 945 -0.93 8.51 39.55
N ARG A 946 -1.27 8.45 38.23
CA ARG A 946 -1.03 7.29 37.38
C ARG A 946 0.38 7.39 36.81
N PRO A 947 1.14 6.29 36.84
CA PRO A 947 2.50 6.29 36.28
C PRO A 947 2.55 6.70 34.81
N LEU A 948 3.62 7.40 34.42
CA LEU A 948 3.95 7.78 33.05
C LEU A 948 3.07 8.85 32.40
N TRP A 949 1.91 9.19 32.98
CA TRP A 949 1.07 10.23 32.40
C TRP A 949 1.68 11.62 32.60
N THR A 950 1.53 12.46 31.58
CA THR A 950 1.71 13.91 31.67
C THR A 950 0.47 14.61 31.17
N VAL A 951 0.17 15.79 31.71
CA VAL A 951 -1.01 16.55 31.32
C VAL A 951 -0.72 18.06 31.35
N GLU A 952 -1.20 18.71 30.30
CA GLU A 952 -1.27 20.18 30.24
C GLU A 952 -2.72 20.59 30.01
N SER A 953 -3.15 21.70 30.62
CA SER A 953 -4.52 22.19 30.46
C SER A 953 -4.54 23.70 30.31
N LYS A 954 -5.46 24.20 29.47
CA LYS A 954 -5.75 25.63 29.28
C LYS A 954 -7.20 25.86 29.58
N PHE A 955 -7.47 26.68 30.58
CA PHE A 955 -8.80 27.03 31.00
C PHE A 955 -8.89 28.53 31.23
N ARG A 956 -9.67 29.23 30.40
CA ARG A 956 -10.04 30.60 30.70
C ARG A 956 -11.34 30.62 31.50
N MET A 957 -11.29 30.93 32.80
CA MET A 957 -12.49 31.36 33.48
C MET A 957 -12.95 32.68 32.86
N ARG A 958 -14.15 32.70 32.24
CA ARG A 958 -14.78 33.97 31.89
C ARG A 958 -15.00 34.70 33.21
N ARG A 959 -14.31 35.81 33.40
CA ARG A 959 -14.59 36.77 34.49
C ARG A 959 -15.94 37.41 34.28
#